data_d8f67467f5d390adbdbcbf289b2344b5
#
_entry.id   d8f67467f5d390adbdbcbf289b2344b5
#
_cell.length_a   1.000
_cell.length_b   1.000
_cell.length_c   1.000
_cell.angle_alpha   90.00
_cell.angle_beta   90.00
_cell.angle_gamma   90.00
#
_symmetry.space_group_name_H-M   'P 1'
#
loop_
_entity.id
_entity.type
_entity.pdbx_description
1 polymer ?
#
loop_
_entity_poly.entity_id
_entity_poly.type
_entity_poly.pdbx_seq_one_letter_code
_entity_poly.pdbx_strand_id
1 'polypeptide(L)'
;MRIKRVPTKAEGNPLFPLPSDYETLTVDGQRQARVNACRQWLVPTKDPNDKALRFVSSVLFFDHWYLFPDEEDDFNPMFYDEDPVPIPDGHLGIYKEWANSRASITIAPRGFAKSNCIRKAMLLQMLTRPGYSFIYATSTNDNAKQTGQMLKTQFTENARIHEDWMPEFPDNRIIPKRGEASFGIEMMYLKNGSWFRAISAESRQRGGRPRCYVLDDPEYDPRASTSMSVLRNYMDNLLFKVVMPMVTRPNTSIRWLATFVSRRHYAWYAMDTVEGSKGIRAKDPRFDHWNRMVIKAAYRDEQDKLISCWPEMWPVDRAIKKTDPRLKERISLEEIREMIGSANFASEYMADPGSSDDVFFPELDQSLSWSYSQVDEYLGEAPYASMTMLNWVGVGGKEVSKPLAAFLEESWLFMTIDTSWTATRDSDFKVCTVMAATPENELFVLDIWGGQCDENTLIKEVFKMASKWRVPSIRPEVVKQSIALYHNLDSIVKQRAMDMVNVDYLPKVVPLKVGMVAKEARIAALQFRFENGLIKFPLERRMDRHWKDLFDQVEQFNPEVKDGGLAKDDHIDTVSMSGAILKGRINRQIEDIEDDRTPEEHIIDGNYNDENGIPWAYRLNKLDPELLNEIGEIDAEFDGERGSSSSRV
;
A
#
# COMPACT_ATOMS: atom_id res chain seq x y z
N MET A 1 -11.73 -2.94 51.57
CA MET A 1 -11.48 -3.83 50.45
C MET A 1 -10.91 -3.10 49.21
N ARG A 2 -11.38 -1.89 48.87
CA ARG A 2 -10.84 -1.06 47.76
C ARG A 2 -9.32 -0.77 47.86
N ILE A 3 -8.77 -0.71 49.06
CA ILE A 3 -7.36 -0.39 49.33
C ILE A 3 -6.38 -1.46 48.85
N LYS A 4 -6.79 -2.73 48.78
CA LYS A 4 -5.92 -3.84 48.32
C LYS A 4 -5.59 -3.79 46.83
N ARG A 5 -6.23 -2.86 46.08
CA ARG A 5 -6.09 -2.76 44.59
C ARG A 5 -5.28 -1.59 44.13
N VAL A 6 -4.87 -0.69 45.00
CA VAL A 6 -3.84 0.27 44.61
C VAL A 6 -2.57 -0.55 44.38
N PRO A 7 -2.08 -0.69 43.16
CA PRO A 7 -0.87 -1.47 42.91
C PRO A 7 0.24 -0.87 43.72
N THR A 8 0.59 -1.53 44.82
CA THR A 8 1.85 -1.28 45.49
C THR A 8 2.93 -1.65 44.48
N LYS A 9 3.72 -0.67 43.98
CA LYS A 9 4.87 -0.84 43.10
C LYS A 9 4.81 -2.14 42.31
N ALA A 10 4.16 -2.14 41.17
CA ALA A 10 4.41 -3.17 40.19
C ALA A 10 5.87 -3.01 39.76
N GLU A 11 6.67 -4.05 39.89
CA GLU A 11 8.07 -4.07 39.49
C GLU A 11 8.21 -3.53 38.07
N GLY A 12 8.98 -2.44 37.91
CA GLY A 12 9.20 -1.79 36.64
C GLY A 12 8.15 -0.79 36.15
N ASN A 13 7.00 -0.64 36.78
CA ASN A 13 5.96 0.31 36.39
C ASN A 13 6.13 1.69 37.05
N PRO A 14 5.74 2.79 36.33
CA PRO A 14 5.79 4.13 36.87
C PRO A 14 4.94 4.23 38.16
N LEU A 15 5.46 4.95 39.10
CA LEU A 15 4.89 5.12 40.45
C LEU A 15 3.43 5.62 40.40
N PHE A 16 2.57 4.98 41.17
CA PHE A 16 1.20 5.48 41.39
C PHE A 16 1.29 6.71 42.31
N PRO A 17 0.67 7.82 41.93
CA PRO A 17 0.86 9.09 42.61
C PRO A 17 -0.10 9.30 43.79
N LEU A 18 -0.43 8.28 44.55
CA LEU A 18 -1.17 8.45 45.76
C LEU A 18 -0.22 8.86 46.93
N PRO A 19 -0.64 9.78 47.79
CA PRO A 19 0.15 10.19 48.94
C PRO A 19 0.36 9.02 49.92
N SER A 20 1.47 9.03 50.63
CA SER A 20 1.84 7.97 51.59
C SER A 20 0.88 7.84 52.76
N ASP A 21 0.16 8.89 53.09
CA ASP A 21 -0.85 8.98 54.14
C ASP A 21 -2.30 8.80 53.63
N TYR A 22 -2.46 8.30 52.40
CA TYR A 22 -3.75 8.18 51.75
C TYR A 22 -4.82 7.51 52.60
N GLU A 23 -4.46 6.44 53.35
CA GLU A 23 -5.39 5.68 54.18
C GLU A 23 -5.90 6.46 55.39
N THR A 24 -5.15 7.48 55.81
CA THR A 24 -5.52 8.34 56.95
C THR A 24 -6.31 9.58 56.54
N LEU A 25 -6.44 9.83 55.24
CA LEU A 25 -7.20 10.96 54.72
C LEU A 25 -8.70 10.77 54.97
N THR A 26 -9.40 11.89 55.08
CA THR A 26 -10.86 11.89 55.05
C THR A 26 -11.37 11.29 53.73
N VAL A 27 -12.63 10.88 53.70
CA VAL A 27 -13.24 10.34 52.46
C VAL A 27 -13.11 11.32 51.28
N ASP A 28 -13.33 12.61 51.49
CA ASP A 28 -13.15 13.63 50.44
C ASP A 28 -11.67 13.83 50.10
N GLY A 29 -10.77 13.76 51.07
CA GLY A 29 -9.33 13.79 50.85
C GLY A 29 -8.84 12.60 50.01
N GLN A 30 -9.36 11.41 50.25
CA GLN A 30 -9.05 10.22 49.45
C GLN A 30 -9.60 10.38 48.01
N ARG A 31 -10.84 10.86 47.87
CA ARG A 31 -11.43 11.19 46.57
C ARG A 31 -10.54 12.17 45.81
N GLN A 32 -10.15 13.28 46.47
CA GLN A 32 -9.32 14.31 45.80
C GLN A 32 -7.93 13.77 45.42
N ALA A 33 -7.35 12.89 46.24
CA ALA A 33 -6.08 12.24 45.93
C ALA A 33 -6.20 11.38 44.66
N ARG A 34 -7.29 10.62 44.47
CA ARG A 34 -7.54 9.83 43.28
C ARG A 34 -7.74 10.70 42.03
N VAL A 35 -8.53 11.76 42.15
CA VAL A 35 -8.73 12.74 41.07
C VAL A 35 -7.40 13.39 40.67
N ASN A 36 -6.57 13.76 41.63
CA ASN A 36 -5.26 14.34 41.41
C ASN A 36 -4.29 13.35 40.74
N ALA A 37 -4.35 12.07 41.12
CA ALA A 37 -3.57 11.01 40.50
C ALA A 37 -3.89 10.92 38.99
N CYS A 38 -5.16 10.97 38.63
CA CYS A 38 -5.59 11.00 37.20
C CYS A 38 -5.17 12.29 36.50
N ARG A 39 -4.99 13.41 37.20
CA ARG A 39 -4.62 14.72 36.64
C ARG A 39 -3.12 14.98 36.55
N GLN A 40 -2.25 14.07 36.96
CA GLN A 40 -0.78 14.25 36.94
C GLN A 40 -0.27 14.65 35.54
N TRP A 41 -0.85 14.11 34.49
CA TRP A 41 -0.46 14.45 33.11
C TRP A 41 -0.75 15.90 32.69
N LEU A 42 -1.57 16.62 33.45
CA LEU A 42 -1.89 18.02 33.21
C LEU A 42 -0.83 18.97 33.82
N VAL A 43 0.03 18.46 34.72
CA VAL A 43 1.09 19.25 35.35
C VAL A 43 2.12 19.63 34.28
N PRO A 44 2.36 20.94 34.08
CA PRO A 44 3.29 21.39 33.03
C PRO A 44 4.71 20.89 33.29
N THR A 45 5.34 20.37 32.26
CA THR A 45 6.76 20.03 32.27
C THR A 45 7.35 20.31 30.90
N LYS A 46 8.65 20.66 30.85
CA LYS A 46 9.40 20.82 29.59
C LYS A 46 10.11 19.54 29.18
N ASP A 47 10.25 18.59 30.09
CA ASP A 47 10.87 17.30 29.82
C ASP A 47 9.85 16.34 29.15
N PRO A 48 10.07 15.91 27.91
CA PRO A 48 9.20 14.96 27.25
C PRO A 48 9.07 13.60 27.97
N ASN A 49 10.15 13.16 28.63
CA ASN A 49 10.14 11.89 29.39
C ASN A 49 9.28 12.00 30.63
N ASP A 50 9.42 13.09 31.40
CA ASP A 50 8.56 13.35 32.55
C ASP A 50 7.09 13.52 32.13
N LYS A 51 6.82 14.22 31.02
CA LYS A 51 5.48 14.34 30.46
C LYS A 51 4.88 12.97 30.10
N ALA A 52 5.64 12.12 29.41
CA ALA A 52 5.22 10.77 29.05
C ALA A 52 4.97 9.92 30.30
N LEU A 53 5.88 9.95 31.27
CA LEU A 53 5.77 9.21 32.53
C LEU A 53 4.51 9.60 33.31
N ARG A 54 4.22 10.89 33.44
CA ARG A 54 3.00 11.39 34.12
C ARG A 54 1.74 10.95 33.42
N PHE A 55 1.73 10.95 32.08
CA PHE A 55 0.58 10.47 31.30
C PHE A 55 0.36 8.96 31.50
N VAL A 56 1.43 8.18 31.38
CA VAL A 56 1.39 6.73 31.60
C VAL A 56 0.88 6.44 33.03
N SER A 57 1.44 7.08 34.03
CA SER A 57 1.01 6.90 35.42
C SER A 57 -0.47 7.24 35.62
N SER A 58 -0.95 8.33 35.02
CA SER A 58 -2.36 8.72 35.11
C SER A 58 -3.29 7.70 34.45
N VAL A 59 -2.92 7.17 33.25
CA VAL A 59 -3.73 6.17 32.55
C VAL A 59 -3.73 4.85 33.32
N LEU A 60 -2.58 4.39 33.84
CA LEU A 60 -2.48 3.16 34.61
C LEU A 60 -3.27 3.25 35.93
N PHE A 61 -3.17 4.38 36.61
CA PHE A 61 -3.98 4.61 37.80
C PHE A 61 -5.47 4.59 37.49
N PHE A 62 -5.88 5.31 36.43
CA PHE A 62 -7.26 5.36 35.97
C PHE A 62 -7.79 3.96 35.64
N ASP A 63 -7.01 3.19 34.90
CA ASP A 63 -7.35 1.83 34.53
C ASP A 63 -7.56 0.95 35.78
N HIS A 64 -6.60 0.89 36.65
CA HIS A 64 -6.68 0.05 37.82
C HIS A 64 -7.77 0.46 38.83
N TRP A 65 -7.99 1.77 38.99
CA TRP A 65 -8.96 2.24 39.96
C TRP A 65 -10.39 2.24 39.45
N TYR A 66 -10.60 2.63 38.20
CA TYR A 66 -11.95 2.84 37.65
C TYR A 66 -12.42 1.76 36.69
N LEU A 67 -11.52 1.12 35.99
CA LEU A 67 -11.90 0.20 34.90
C LEU A 67 -11.65 -1.27 35.23
N PHE A 68 -10.75 -1.56 36.16
CA PHE A 68 -10.43 -2.93 36.56
C PHE A 68 -11.63 -3.58 37.30
N PRO A 69 -12.03 -4.83 36.95
CA PRO A 69 -13.13 -5.51 37.61
C PRO A 69 -12.84 -5.80 39.08
N ASP A 70 -13.88 -5.80 39.89
CA ASP A 70 -13.82 -6.20 41.29
C ASP A 70 -14.33 -7.62 41.46
N GLU A 71 -13.76 -8.41 42.38
CA GLU A 71 -14.22 -9.78 42.67
C GLU A 71 -15.69 -9.82 43.11
N GLU A 72 -16.24 -8.68 43.57
CA GLU A 72 -17.63 -8.53 44.01
C GLU A 72 -18.54 -7.89 42.94
N ASP A 73 -17.94 -7.28 41.92
CA ASP A 73 -18.68 -6.62 40.82
C ASP A 73 -18.27 -7.27 39.50
N ASP A 74 -19.18 -7.97 38.82
CA ASP A 74 -19.05 -8.43 37.41
C ASP A 74 -18.88 -7.26 36.42
N PHE A 75 -18.16 -6.21 36.88
CA PHE A 75 -18.20 -4.93 36.23
C PHE A 75 -17.04 -4.77 35.26
N ASN A 76 -17.39 -4.45 34.05
CA ASN A 76 -16.53 -4.03 32.96
C ASN A 76 -16.02 -5.11 32.00
N PRO A 77 -16.89 -6.02 31.53
CA PRO A 77 -16.49 -6.97 30.46
C PRO A 77 -16.05 -6.27 29.17
N MET A 78 -16.29 -4.94 29.06
CA MET A 78 -15.88 -4.17 27.88
C MET A 78 -14.38 -3.91 27.78
N PHE A 79 -13.64 -3.97 28.90
CA PHE A 79 -12.20 -3.69 28.95
C PHE A 79 -11.38 -4.90 29.36
N TYR A 80 -11.98 -5.83 30.05
CA TYR A 80 -11.34 -7.02 30.55
C TYR A 80 -12.23 -8.23 30.32
N ASP A 81 -11.65 -9.21 29.65
CA ASP A 81 -12.21 -10.56 29.61
C ASP A 81 -12.01 -11.23 30.99
N GLU A 82 -12.39 -12.47 31.14
CA GLU A 82 -12.50 -13.20 32.39
C GLU A 82 -11.29 -13.11 33.35
N ASP A 83 -10.05 -13.00 32.80
CA ASP A 83 -8.83 -12.92 33.60
C ASP A 83 -7.96 -11.73 33.20
N PRO A 84 -7.88 -10.68 34.04
CA PRO A 84 -6.99 -9.55 33.79
C PRO A 84 -5.52 -9.99 33.81
N VAL A 85 -4.83 -9.68 32.73
CA VAL A 85 -3.39 -9.94 32.58
C VAL A 85 -2.56 -8.67 32.78
N PRO A 86 -1.30 -8.79 33.20
CA PRO A 86 -0.40 -7.65 33.33
C PRO A 86 -0.31 -6.85 32.03
N ILE A 87 -0.15 -5.54 32.17
CA ILE A 87 -0.04 -4.61 31.04
C ILE A 87 1.35 -4.76 30.42
N PRO A 88 1.47 -5.08 29.14
CA PRO A 88 2.76 -5.22 28.48
C PRO A 88 3.44 -3.87 28.21
N ASP A 89 4.76 -3.88 28.06
CA ASP A 89 5.56 -2.69 27.74
C ASP A 89 5.11 -1.97 26.46
N GLY A 90 4.59 -2.71 25.51
CA GLY A 90 4.04 -2.12 24.28
C GLY A 90 2.86 -1.18 24.52
N HIS A 91 1.99 -1.48 25.50
CA HIS A 91 0.91 -0.55 25.92
C HIS A 91 1.49 0.73 26.54
N LEU A 92 2.54 0.60 27.37
CA LEU A 92 3.24 1.76 27.92
C LEU A 92 3.87 2.62 26.79
N GLY A 93 4.39 1.97 25.76
CA GLY A 93 4.88 2.61 24.55
C GLY A 93 3.78 3.42 23.84
N ILE A 94 2.58 2.85 23.66
CA ILE A 94 1.42 3.56 23.08
C ILE A 94 1.09 4.82 23.89
N TYR A 95 1.05 4.73 25.21
CA TYR A 95 0.75 5.88 26.07
C TYR A 95 1.85 6.95 26.05
N LYS A 96 3.13 6.56 25.98
CA LYS A 96 4.26 7.50 25.84
C LYS A 96 4.16 8.27 24.52
N GLU A 97 3.90 7.57 23.42
CA GLU A 97 3.65 8.19 22.12
C GLU A 97 2.44 9.11 22.13
N TRP A 98 1.38 8.70 22.78
CA TRP A 98 0.18 9.53 22.95
C TRP A 98 0.47 10.86 23.66
N ALA A 99 1.33 10.85 24.66
CA ALA A 99 1.69 12.06 25.40
C ALA A 99 2.58 13.02 24.61
N ASN A 100 3.52 12.50 23.85
CA ASN A 100 4.63 13.29 23.29
C ASN A 100 4.45 13.67 21.82
N SER A 101 3.73 12.86 21.06
CA SER A 101 3.64 13.04 19.61
C SER A 101 2.48 13.95 19.21
N ARG A 102 2.71 14.77 18.21
CA ARG A 102 1.61 15.48 17.53
C ARG A 102 0.88 14.59 16.52
N ALA A 103 1.63 13.77 15.81
CA ALA A 103 1.11 12.76 14.92
C ALA A 103 1.87 11.46 15.13
N SER A 104 1.17 10.35 15.27
CA SER A 104 1.79 9.03 15.44
C SER A 104 1.05 7.97 14.64
N ILE A 105 1.84 7.02 14.13
CA ILE A 105 1.36 5.76 13.56
C ILE A 105 1.87 4.65 14.47
N THR A 106 0.97 3.82 14.94
CA THR A 106 1.30 2.66 15.77
C THR A 106 0.78 1.41 15.09
N ILE A 107 1.69 0.51 14.77
CA ILE A 107 1.37 -0.81 14.26
C ILE A 107 1.48 -1.79 15.40
N ALA A 108 0.45 -2.59 15.62
CA ALA A 108 0.44 -3.59 16.68
C ALA A 108 -0.31 -4.85 16.22
N PRO A 109 0.00 -6.01 16.84
CA PRO A 109 -0.62 -7.27 16.50
C PRO A 109 -2.15 -7.26 16.68
N ARG A 110 -2.82 -8.13 15.96
CA ARG A 110 -4.23 -8.41 16.21
C ARG A 110 -4.39 -8.98 17.62
N GLY A 111 -5.42 -8.54 18.35
CA GLY A 111 -5.64 -8.97 19.73
C GLY A 111 -4.72 -8.30 20.77
N PHE A 112 -3.82 -7.38 20.37
CA PHE A 112 -2.94 -6.64 21.31
C PHE A 112 -3.66 -5.59 22.16
N ALA A 113 -4.97 -5.51 22.08
CA ALA A 113 -5.80 -4.53 22.80
C ALA A 113 -5.45 -3.05 22.54
N LYS A 114 -4.86 -2.73 21.35
CA LYS A 114 -4.49 -1.35 20.96
C LYS A 114 -5.67 -0.37 21.07
N SER A 115 -6.87 -0.78 20.64
CA SER A 115 -8.09 0.03 20.71
C SER A 115 -8.52 0.28 22.17
N ASN A 116 -8.32 -0.70 23.06
CA ASN A 116 -8.61 -0.52 24.50
C ASN A 116 -7.65 0.49 25.13
N CYS A 117 -6.36 0.48 24.77
CA CYS A 117 -5.42 1.51 25.23
C CYS A 117 -5.92 2.93 24.89
N ILE A 118 -6.41 3.10 23.66
CA ILE A 118 -6.95 4.39 23.22
C ILE A 118 -8.21 4.77 23.98
N ARG A 119 -9.13 3.84 24.15
CA ARG A 119 -10.39 4.08 24.87
C ARG A 119 -10.15 4.51 26.30
N LYS A 120 -9.19 3.88 27.00
CA LYS A 120 -8.74 4.26 28.35
C LYS A 120 -8.16 5.68 28.36
N ALA A 121 -7.29 6.01 27.41
CA ALA A 121 -6.74 7.35 27.27
C ALA A 121 -7.79 8.42 26.98
N MET A 122 -8.78 8.10 26.13
CA MET A 122 -9.89 9.00 25.82
C MET A 122 -10.77 9.27 27.04
N LEU A 123 -11.17 8.23 27.76
CA LEU A 123 -11.95 8.36 29.01
C LEU A 123 -11.24 9.26 30.03
N LEU A 124 -9.98 8.96 30.29
CA LEU A 124 -9.15 9.78 31.20
C LEU A 124 -9.14 11.25 30.77
N GLN A 125 -8.86 11.53 29.51
CA GLN A 125 -8.73 12.91 29.02
C GLN A 125 -10.05 13.66 29.00
N MET A 126 -11.17 12.99 28.68
CA MET A 126 -12.50 13.60 28.73
C MET A 126 -12.95 13.94 30.13
N LEU A 127 -12.58 13.13 31.13
CA LEU A 127 -12.89 13.41 32.54
C LEU A 127 -12.00 14.50 33.12
N THR A 128 -10.69 14.39 32.89
CA THR A 128 -9.70 15.23 33.58
C THR A 128 -9.53 16.62 33.01
N ARG A 129 -9.76 16.80 31.70
CA ARG A 129 -9.51 18.07 31.01
C ARG A 129 -10.77 18.65 30.38
N PRO A 130 -11.34 19.72 30.92
CA PRO A 130 -12.51 20.37 30.36
C PRO A 130 -12.29 20.78 28.88
N GLY A 131 -13.33 20.55 28.06
CA GLY A 131 -13.30 20.88 26.64
C GLY A 131 -12.40 20.01 25.78
N TYR A 132 -11.91 18.85 26.29
CA TYR A 132 -11.14 17.92 25.45
C TYR A 132 -12.06 17.17 24.49
N SER A 133 -11.63 17.02 23.26
CA SER A 133 -12.54 16.56 22.21
C SER A 133 -11.87 15.56 21.26
N PHE A 134 -12.66 14.56 20.86
CA PHE A 134 -12.23 13.48 19.99
C PHE A 134 -13.13 13.32 18.78
N ILE A 135 -12.51 13.09 17.61
CA ILE A 135 -13.13 12.37 16.51
C ILE A 135 -12.45 11.01 16.45
N TYR A 136 -13.23 9.97 16.45
CA TYR A 136 -12.79 8.58 16.38
C TYR A 136 -13.32 7.95 15.10
N ALA A 137 -12.43 7.55 14.23
CA ALA A 137 -12.74 7.00 12.91
C ALA A 137 -12.20 5.58 12.77
N THR A 138 -13.05 4.69 12.31
CA THR A 138 -12.69 3.30 11.94
C THR A 138 -13.14 3.00 10.52
N SER A 139 -12.79 1.85 9.98
CA SER A 139 -13.24 1.43 8.65
C SER A 139 -14.76 1.40 8.50
N THR A 140 -15.49 0.99 9.52
CA THR A 140 -16.95 0.90 9.49
C THR A 140 -17.62 1.77 10.56
N ASN A 141 -18.86 2.17 10.29
CA ASN A 141 -19.63 2.97 11.26
C ASN A 141 -20.00 2.17 12.52
N ASP A 142 -20.21 0.88 12.37
CA ASP A 142 -20.60 0.01 13.50
C ASP A 142 -19.46 -0.16 14.50
N ASN A 143 -18.23 -0.35 14.03
CA ASN A 143 -17.05 -0.39 14.90
C ASN A 143 -16.85 0.94 15.64
N ALA A 144 -17.09 2.07 14.96
CA ALA A 144 -17.02 3.38 15.59
C ALA A 144 -18.09 3.56 16.68
N LYS A 145 -19.33 3.13 16.40
CA LYS A 145 -20.44 3.15 17.36
C LYS A 145 -20.20 2.26 18.56
N GLN A 146 -19.58 1.11 18.38
CA GLN A 146 -19.21 0.22 19.48
C GLN A 146 -18.31 0.93 20.49
N THR A 147 -17.30 1.66 20.02
CA THR A 147 -16.46 2.50 20.91
C THR A 147 -17.29 3.58 21.59
N GLY A 148 -18.19 4.24 20.89
CA GLY A 148 -19.11 5.21 21.48
C GLY A 148 -20.01 4.59 22.56
N GLN A 149 -20.50 3.37 22.34
CA GLN A 149 -21.29 2.64 23.35
C GLN A 149 -20.46 2.33 24.60
N MET A 150 -19.23 1.87 24.42
CA MET A 150 -18.32 1.57 25.57
C MET A 150 -18.06 2.83 26.40
N LEU A 151 -17.73 3.96 25.76
CA LEU A 151 -17.52 5.23 26.49
C LEU A 151 -18.80 5.68 27.20
N LYS A 152 -19.94 5.57 26.52
CA LYS A 152 -21.24 5.94 27.09
C LYS A 152 -21.54 5.15 28.35
N THR A 153 -21.37 3.83 28.31
CA THR A 153 -21.60 2.95 29.46
C THR A 153 -20.72 3.36 30.65
N GLN A 154 -19.43 3.68 30.43
CA GLN A 154 -18.57 4.16 31.52
C GLN A 154 -19.09 5.46 32.16
N PHE A 155 -19.59 6.38 31.38
CA PHE A 155 -20.14 7.63 31.90
C PHE A 155 -21.52 7.48 32.55
N THR A 156 -22.30 6.45 32.18
CA THR A 156 -23.66 6.25 32.71
C THR A 156 -23.71 5.27 33.89
N GLU A 157 -22.86 4.26 33.92
CA GLU A 157 -23.03 3.09 34.79
C GLU A 157 -21.86 2.88 35.75
N ASN A 158 -20.67 3.46 35.49
CA ASN A 158 -19.52 3.28 36.34
C ASN A 158 -19.65 4.07 37.64
N ALA A 159 -20.03 3.38 38.72
CA ALA A 159 -20.27 3.97 40.02
C ALA A 159 -19.02 4.68 40.61
N ARG A 160 -17.81 4.14 40.36
CA ARG A 160 -16.55 4.74 40.81
C ARG A 160 -16.23 6.05 40.10
N ILE A 161 -16.53 6.11 38.81
CA ILE A 161 -16.42 7.36 38.02
C ILE A 161 -17.43 8.37 38.57
N HIS A 162 -18.65 7.98 38.84
CA HIS A 162 -19.65 8.88 39.38
C HIS A 162 -19.26 9.40 40.78
N GLU A 163 -18.84 8.53 41.67
CA GLU A 163 -18.44 8.88 43.06
C GLU A 163 -17.35 9.96 43.07
N ASP A 164 -16.30 9.78 42.26
CA ASP A 164 -15.13 10.65 42.29
C ASP A 164 -15.25 11.88 41.36
N TRP A 165 -15.91 11.74 40.24
CA TRP A 165 -15.85 12.77 39.19
C TRP A 165 -17.11 13.64 39.10
N MET A 166 -18.30 13.19 39.59
CA MET A 166 -19.46 14.07 39.55
C MET A 166 -19.23 15.40 40.29
N PRO A 167 -18.58 15.46 41.45
CA PRO A 167 -18.29 16.73 42.13
C PRO A 167 -17.34 17.65 41.36
N GLU A 168 -16.55 17.11 40.40
CA GLU A 168 -15.60 17.87 39.57
C GLU A 168 -16.28 18.49 38.31
N PHE A 169 -17.56 18.20 38.07
CA PHE A 169 -18.30 18.67 36.89
C PHE A 169 -19.32 19.75 37.30
N PRO A 170 -19.65 20.67 36.39
CA PRO A 170 -20.73 21.63 36.59
C PRO A 170 -22.03 20.93 36.99
N ASP A 171 -22.74 21.54 37.96
CA ASP A 171 -24.00 21.02 38.52
C ASP A 171 -23.86 19.61 39.16
N ASN A 172 -22.66 19.17 39.52
CA ASN A 172 -22.33 17.83 40.01
C ASN A 172 -22.86 16.73 39.05
N ARG A 173 -22.67 16.91 37.75
CA ARG A 173 -23.17 16.00 36.74
C ARG A 173 -22.18 15.82 35.59
N ILE A 174 -21.86 14.59 35.29
CA ILE A 174 -21.00 14.26 34.13
C ILE A 174 -21.82 14.42 32.83
N ILE A 175 -23.06 13.92 32.86
CA ILE A 175 -23.93 13.82 31.69
C ILE A 175 -24.87 15.04 31.64
N PRO A 176 -25.07 15.67 30.45
CA PRO A 176 -26.03 16.74 30.29
C PRO A 176 -27.47 16.24 30.49
N LYS A 177 -28.39 17.13 30.88
CA LYS A 177 -29.83 16.82 30.92
C LYS A 177 -30.34 16.61 29.50
N ARG A 178 -31.42 15.87 29.39
CA ARG A 178 -32.13 15.72 28.12
C ARG A 178 -32.52 17.09 27.57
N GLY A 179 -32.10 17.38 26.33
CA GLY A 179 -32.30 18.65 25.67
C GLY A 179 -31.22 19.71 25.84
N GLU A 180 -30.24 19.54 26.79
CA GLU A 180 -29.11 20.46 26.93
C GLU A 180 -28.00 20.22 25.84
N ALA A 181 -27.67 18.96 25.59
CA ALA A 181 -26.70 18.56 24.59
C ALA A 181 -26.93 17.10 24.17
N SER A 182 -26.35 16.70 23.04
CA SER A 182 -26.39 15.32 22.56
C SER A 182 -25.54 14.42 23.49
N PHE A 183 -26.11 13.29 23.89
CA PHE A 183 -25.41 12.23 24.62
C PHE A 183 -25.79 10.88 24.05
N GLY A 184 -25.33 10.64 22.83
CA GLY A 184 -25.54 9.41 22.06
C GLY A 184 -24.23 8.68 21.79
N ILE A 185 -24.31 7.51 21.17
CA ILE A 185 -23.13 6.69 20.82
C ILE A 185 -22.30 7.26 19.67
N GLU A 186 -22.94 8.00 18.75
CA GLU A 186 -22.24 8.65 17.63
C GLU A 186 -21.73 10.04 18.01
N MET A 187 -22.41 10.72 18.89
CA MET A 187 -22.05 12.05 19.34
C MET A 187 -22.38 12.21 20.82
N MET A 188 -21.39 12.56 21.62
CA MET A 188 -21.47 12.64 23.06
C MET A 188 -20.82 13.91 23.57
N TYR A 189 -21.56 14.70 24.33
CA TYR A 189 -21.04 15.85 25.08
C TYR A 189 -21.11 15.56 26.57
N LEU A 190 -20.07 15.98 27.29
CA LEU A 190 -20.06 15.99 28.75
C LEU A 190 -20.28 17.41 29.28
N LYS A 191 -20.74 17.55 30.52
CA LYS A 191 -21.00 18.85 31.15
C LYS A 191 -19.76 19.74 31.32
N ASN A 192 -18.55 19.18 31.31
CA ASN A 192 -17.31 19.94 31.31
C ASN A 192 -16.89 20.47 29.92
N GLY A 193 -17.76 20.31 28.91
CA GLY A 193 -17.51 20.76 27.53
C GLY A 193 -16.70 19.77 26.69
N SER A 194 -16.27 18.64 27.25
CA SER A 194 -15.62 17.57 26.47
C SER A 194 -16.63 16.89 25.55
N TRP A 195 -16.16 16.47 24.37
CA TRP A 195 -17.05 15.75 23.45
C TRP A 195 -16.31 14.66 22.66
N PHE A 196 -17.07 13.68 22.23
CA PHE A 196 -16.65 12.56 21.40
C PHE A 196 -17.59 12.44 20.21
N ARG A 197 -17.02 12.09 19.05
CA ARG A 197 -17.75 11.78 17.84
C ARG A 197 -17.19 10.54 17.18
N ALA A 198 -18.04 9.53 16.97
CA ALA A 198 -17.74 8.33 16.20
C ALA A 198 -18.12 8.54 14.73
N ILE A 199 -17.25 8.16 13.82
CA ILE A 199 -17.50 8.22 12.38
C ILE A 199 -16.89 7.02 11.67
N SER A 200 -17.44 6.65 10.53
CA SER A 200 -16.72 5.84 9.56
C SER A 200 -15.68 6.72 8.85
N ALA A 201 -14.51 6.15 8.60
CA ALA A 201 -13.46 6.80 7.83
C ALA A 201 -13.90 7.17 6.40
N GLU A 202 -14.93 6.48 5.85
CA GLU A 202 -15.58 6.86 4.59
C GLU A 202 -16.44 8.12 4.67
N SER A 203 -16.82 8.52 5.87
CA SER A 203 -17.71 9.64 6.01
C SER A 203 -17.02 10.93 5.51
N ARG A 204 -17.59 11.53 4.47
CA ARG A 204 -17.12 12.81 3.90
C ARG A 204 -17.38 14.01 4.80
N GLN A 205 -17.62 13.80 6.08
CA GLN A 205 -18.01 14.86 6.99
C GLN A 205 -16.82 15.78 7.29
N ARG A 206 -16.87 16.95 6.71
CA ARG A 206 -16.02 18.08 7.06
C ARG A 206 -16.73 18.85 8.17
N GLY A 207 -16.14 18.91 9.35
CA GLY A 207 -16.71 19.68 10.46
C GLY A 207 -16.22 19.17 11.82
N GLY A 208 -16.14 20.07 12.77
CA GLY A 208 -15.50 19.83 14.04
C GLY A 208 -13.99 20.14 13.99
N ARG A 209 -13.46 20.57 15.14
CA ARG A 209 -12.01 20.79 15.33
C ARG A 209 -11.62 20.09 16.62
N PRO A 210 -11.40 18.76 16.56
CA PRO A 210 -11.07 17.98 17.74
C PRO A 210 -9.71 18.37 18.32
N ARG A 211 -9.50 18.07 19.58
CA ARG A 211 -8.18 18.10 20.19
C ARG A 211 -7.34 16.90 19.76
N CYS A 212 -8.01 15.76 19.54
CA CYS A 212 -7.36 14.57 19.04
C CYS A 212 -8.24 13.90 17.97
N TYR A 213 -7.64 13.58 16.85
CA TYR A 213 -8.24 12.74 15.81
C TYR A 213 -7.64 11.35 15.91
N VAL A 214 -8.49 10.36 16.13
CA VAL A 214 -8.08 8.95 16.25
C VAL A 214 -8.53 8.20 15.01
N LEU A 215 -7.60 7.50 14.39
CA LEU A 215 -7.81 6.56 13.30
C LEU A 215 -7.48 5.17 13.85
N ASP A 216 -8.48 4.32 14.00
CA ASP A 216 -8.32 2.96 14.53
C ASP A 216 -8.72 1.95 13.48
N ASP A 217 -7.74 1.30 12.86
CA ASP A 217 -7.90 0.44 11.68
C ASP A 217 -8.86 1.09 10.64
N PRO A 218 -8.50 2.30 10.10
CA PRO A 218 -9.41 3.04 9.22
C PRO A 218 -9.51 2.45 7.81
N GLU A 219 -8.62 1.55 7.45
CA GLU A 219 -8.55 0.94 6.13
C GLU A 219 -9.48 -0.27 6.03
N TYR A 220 -10.03 -0.49 4.84
CA TYR A 220 -10.70 -1.74 4.53
C TYR A 220 -9.68 -2.89 4.47
N ASP A 221 -10.15 -4.11 4.68
CA ASP A 221 -9.34 -5.29 4.41
C ASP A 221 -8.96 -5.29 2.91
N PRO A 222 -7.68 -5.19 2.56
CA PRO A 222 -7.24 -5.18 1.17
C PRO A 222 -7.46 -6.51 0.45
N ARG A 223 -7.81 -7.58 1.16
CA ARG A 223 -8.23 -8.87 0.61
C ARG A 223 -9.64 -8.80 -0.01
N ALA A 224 -10.46 -7.84 0.36
CA ALA A 224 -11.66 -7.52 -0.40
C ALA A 224 -11.23 -6.92 -1.75
N SER A 225 -11.90 -7.28 -2.83
CA SER A 225 -11.60 -6.99 -4.24
C SER A 225 -11.47 -5.49 -4.63
N THR A 226 -10.99 -4.67 -3.71
CA THR A 226 -10.88 -3.22 -3.89
C THR A 226 -9.48 -2.90 -4.43
N SER A 227 -9.42 -2.19 -5.54
CA SER A 227 -8.16 -1.77 -6.13
C SER A 227 -7.38 -0.86 -5.20
N MET A 228 -6.06 -1.01 -5.18
CA MET A 228 -5.16 -0.19 -4.36
C MET A 228 -5.16 1.29 -4.71
N SER A 229 -5.40 1.65 -5.95
CA SER A 229 -5.57 3.06 -6.33
C SER A 229 -6.78 3.66 -5.63
N VAL A 230 -7.85 2.90 -5.46
CA VAL A 230 -9.03 3.32 -4.70
C VAL A 230 -8.69 3.45 -3.22
N LEU A 231 -8.00 2.47 -2.62
CA LEU A 231 -7.58 2.51 -1.22
C LEU A 231 -6.61 3.67 -0.94
N ARG A 232 -5.61 3.88 -1.81
CA ARG A 232 -4.67 5.00 -1.68
C ARG A 232 -5.36 6.35 -1.83
N ASN A 233 -6.19 6.52 -2.84
CA ASN A 233 -6.96 7.74 -3.03
C ASN A 233 -7.91 8.00 -1.87
N TYR A 234 -8.51 6.96 -1.32
CA TYR A 234 -9.33 7.03 -0.14
C TYR A 234 -8.54 7.52 1.07
N MET A 235 -7.41 6.89 1.38
CA MET A 235 -6.58 7.27 2.52
C MET A 235 -5.90 8.63 2.34
N ASP A 236 -5.44 8.97 1.14
CA ASP A 236 -4.95 10.30 0.81
C ASP A 236 -6.02 11.37 1.04
N ASN A 237 -7.25 11.13 0.59
CA ASN A 237 -8.36 12.03 0.82
C ASN A 237 -8.71 12.16 2.31
N LEU A 238 -8.75 11.04 3.02
CA LEU A 238 -9.02 11.04 4.46
C LEU A 238 -7.92 11.81 5.21
N LEU A 239 -6.66 11.43 5.05
CA LEU A 239 -5.56 12.02 5.80
C LEU A 239 -5.31 13.49 5.43
N PHE A 240 -5.14 13.79 4.14
CA PHE A 240 -4.65 15.11 3.72
C PHE A 240 -5.75 16.11 3.38
N LYS A 241 -6.97 15.66 3.05
CA LYS A 241 -8.09 16.58 2.77
C LYS A 241 -9.10 16.70 3.92
N VAL A 242 -9.12 15.76 4.87
CA VAL A 242 -10.06 15.77 5.99
C VAL A 242 -9.32 15.91 7.33
N VAL A 243 -8.46 14.97 7.70
CA VAL A 243 -7.83 14.89 9.03
C VAL A 243 -6.84 16.03 9.26
N MET A 244 -5.85 16.18 8.39
CA MET A 244 -4.79 17.20 8.53
C MET A 244 -5.34 18.62 8.64
N PRO A 245 -6.31 19.06 7.82
CA PRO A 245 -6.90 20.40 7.96
C PRO A 245 -7.67 20.61 9.27
N MET A 246 -8.18 19.55 9.90
CA MET A 246 -8.89 19.65 11.19
C MET A 246 -7.94 19.83 12.38
N VAL A 247 -6.70 19.34 12.29
CA VAL A 247 -5.73 19.33 13.37
C VAL A 247 -4.58 20.33 13.18
N THR A 248 -4.86 21.46 12.57
CA THR A 248 -3.86 22.52 12.28
C THR A 248 -3.46 23.34 13.51
N ARG A 249 -4.25 23.30 14.60
CA ARG A 249 -3.95 24.08 15.82
C ARG A 249 -2.78 23.44 16.60
N PRO A 250 -1.96 24.25 17.33
CA PRO A 250 -0.78 23.74 18.05
C PRO A 250 -1.07 22.61 19.05
N ASN A 251 -2.26 22.62 19.67
CA ASN A 251 -2.65 21.67 20.72
C ASN A 251 -3.55 20.55 20.20
N THR A 252 -3.46 20.22 18.92
CA THR A 252 -4.21 19.13 18.30
C THR A 252 -3.25 17.99 17.93
N SER A 253 -3.78 16.77 17.94
CA SER A 253 -2.98 15.58 17.64
C SER A 253 -3.74 14.58 16.75
N ILE A 254 -2.97 13.74 16.09
CA ILE A 254 -3.47 12.60 15.31
C ILE A 254 -2.90 11.33 15.91
N ARG A 255 -3.73 10.30 16.06
CA ARG A 255 -3.33 8.96 16.48
C ARG A 255 -3.87 7.97 15.46
N TRP A 256 -2.97 7.32 14.76
CA TRP A 256 -3.32 6.29 13.81
C TRP A 256 -2.80 4.94 14.31
N LEU A 257 -3.72 4.00 14.51
CA LEU A 257 -3.41 2.64 14.87
C LEU A 257 -3.85 1.73 13.74
N ALA A 258 -2.99 0.77 13.44
CA ALA A 258 -3.27 -0.23 12.43
C ALA A 258 -2.65 -1.59 12.78
N THR A 259 -3.14 -2.61 12.10
CA THR A 259 -2.51 -3.92 12.02
C THR A 259 -2.04 -4.10 10.58
N PHE A 260 -0.83 -4.57 10.35
CA PHE A 260 -0.41 -4.92 9.01
C PHE A 260 -1.08 -6.23 8.61
N VAL A 261 -1.96 -6.15 7.64
CA VAL A 261 -2.60 -7.33 7.02
C VAL A 261 -1.90 -7.68 5.72
N SER A 262 -1.47 -6.69 4.94
CA SER A 262 -0.71 -6.88 3.72
C SER A 262 0.15 -5.64 3.40
N ARG A 263 1.12 -5.79 2.49
CA ARG A 263 1.90 -4.64 1.95
C ARG A 263 1.04 -3.65 1.18
N ARG A 264 -0.17 -4.05 0.82
CA ARG A 264 -1.16 -3.18 0.19
C ARG A 264 -1.77 -2.15 1.14
N HIS A 265 -1.67 -2.36 2.45
CA HIS A 265 -2.14 -1.39 3.45
C HIS A 265 -1.43 -0.05 3.30
N TYR A 266 -2.22 1.03 3.33
CA TYR A 266 -1.66 2.38 3.31
C TYR A 266 -0.79 2.66 4.54
N ALA A 267 -1.11 2.02 5.67
CA ALA A 267 -0.29 2.06 6.88
C ALA A 267 1.12 1.51 6.62
N TRP A 268 1.27 0.42 5.83
CA TRP A 268 2.58 -0.07 5.42
C TRP A 268 3.34 1.01 4.64
N TYR A 269 2.70 1.60 3.62
CA TYR A 269 3.31 2.67 2.83
C TYR A 269 3.74 3.87 3.67
N ALA A 270 2.91 4.27 4.66
CA ALA A 270 3.22 5.39 5.56
C ALA A 270 4.37 5.06 6.54
N MET A 271 4.59 3.79 6.84
CA MET A 271 5.68 3.31 7.70
C MET A 271 6.97 3.08 6.94
N ASP A 272 6.92 2.92 5.61
CA ASP A 272 8.08 2.64 4.76
C ASP A 272 9.12 3.75 4.84
N THR A 273 10.38 3.37 4.90
CA THR A 273 11.51 4.28 5.13
C THR A 273 12.61 4.08 4.10
N VAL A 274 13.32 5.15 3.83
CA VAL A 274 14.53 5.13 3.01
C VAL A 274 15.71 5.66 3.81
N GLU A 275 16.85 5.06 3.64
CA GLU A 275 18.10 5.56 4.21
C GLU A 275 18.66 6.65 3.29
N GLY A 276 18.87 7.83 3.81
CA GLY A 276 19.42 8.97 3.09
C GLY A 276 20.64 9.54 3.81
N SER A 277 21.35 10.46 3.16
CA SER A 277 22.54 11.12 3.70
C SER A 277 22.34 11.83 5.04
N LYS A 278 21.09 12.06 5.47
CA LYS A 278 20.70 12.67 6.74
C LYS A 278 20.01 11.70 7.70
N GLY A 279 20.15 10.38 7.50
CA GLY A 279 19.53 9.33 8.29
C GLY A 279 18.25 8.77 7.67
N ILE A 280 17.57 7.92 8.44
CA ILE A 280 16.34 7.24 8.03
C ILE A 280 15.19 8.25 7.93
N ARG A 281 14.54 8.31 6.77
CA ARG A 281 13.38 9.16 6.50
C ARG A 281 12.18 8.33 6.06
N ALA A 282 10.97 8.90 6.13
CA ALA A 282 9.82 8.32 5.45
C ALA A 282 10.07 8.26 3.94
N LYS A 283 9.66 7.20 3.29
CA LYS A 283 9.65 7.12 1.82
C LYS A 283 8.72 8.18 1.22
N ASP A 284 7.56 8.41 1.86
CA ASP A 284 6.72 9.56 1.58
C ASP A 284 7.06 10.72 2.54
N PRO A 285 7.61 11.85 2.06
CA PRO A 285 8.01 12.98 2.89
C PRO A 285 6.87 13.57 3.75
N ARG A 286 5.61 13.35 3.38
CA ARG A 286 4.45 13.79 4.15
C ARG A 286 4.39 13.16 5.54
N PHE A 287 5.03 12.01 5.73
CA PHE A 287 5.11 11.28 7.00
C PHE A 287 6.41 11.50 7.78
N ASP A 288 7.35 12.33 7.30
CA ASP A 288 8.63 12.57 8.00
C ASP A 288 8.46 13.07 9.44
N HIS A 289 7.40 13.80 9.72
CA HIS A 289 7.11 14.38 11.02
C HIS A 289 6.21 13.50 11.91
N TRP A 290 5.89 12.29 11.46
CA TRP A 290 5.09 11.35 12.22
C TRP A 290 5.98 10.43 13.04
N ASN A 291 5.67 10.27 14.32
CA ASN A 291 6.30 9.22 15.12
C ASN A 291 5.73 7.87 14.68
N ARG A 292 6.62 6.89 14.54
CA ARG A 292 6.30 5.57 14.03
C ARG A 292 6.71 4.53 15.04
N MET A 293 5.78 3.69 15.44
CA MET A 293 6.02 2.60 16.38
C MET A 293 5.49 1.29 15.79
N VAL A 294 6.32 0.26 15.83
CA VAL A 294 5.94 -1.10 15.46
C VAL A 294 6.10 -1.98 16.69
N ILE A 295 5.04 -2.68 17.05
CA ILE A 295 5.01 -3.69 18.09
C ILE A 295 4.81 -5.03 17.40
N LYS A 296 5.71 -5.97 17.64
CA LYS A 296 5.61 -7.36 17.16
C LYS A 296 5.15 -8.26 18.30
N ALA A 297 4.40 -9.31 18.02
CA ALA A 297 3.96 -10.27 19.04
C ALA A 297 5.14 -10.99 19.70
N ALA A 298 6.25 -11.13 18.99
CA ALA A 298 7.48 -11.69 19.54
C ALA A 298 8.71 -11.02 18.93
N TYR A 299 9.82 -11.11 19.62
CA TYR A 299 11.15 -10.65 19.21
C TYR A 299 12.21 -11.64 19.67
N ARG A 300 13.42 -11.54 19.15
CA ARG A 300 14.54 -12.36 19.58
C ARG A 300 15.40 -11.58 20.59
N ASP A 301 15.79 -12.25 21.66
CA ASP A 301 16.73 -11.68 22.63
C ASP A 301 18.19 -11.77 22.12
N GLU A 302 19.13 -11.32 22.97
CA GLU A 302 20.57 -11.37 22.67
C GLU A 302 21.11 -12.79 22.46
N GLN A 303 20.42 -13.81 22.97
CA GLN A 303 20.75 -15.23 22.82
C GLN A 303 19.95 -15.89 21.65
N ASP A 304 19.34 -15.09 20.77
CA ASP A 304 18.50 -15.55 19.64
C ASP A 304 17.25 -16.35 20.09
N LYS A 305 16.87 -16.26 21.36
CA LYS A 305 15.67 -16.91 21.89
C LYS A 305 14.45 -16.05 21.62
N LEU A 306 13.38 -16.68 21.15
CA LEU A 306 12.10 -15.99 20.92
C LEU A 306 11.42 -15.63 22.24
N ILE A 307 11.08 -14.36 22.40
CA ILE A 307 10.38 -13.81 23.57
C ILE A 307 9.08 -13.16 23.12
N SER A 308 7.97 -13.46 23.77
CA SER A 308 6.70 -12.81 23.55
C SER A 308 6.72 -11.37 24.08
N CYS A 309 6.07 -10.46 23.34
CA CYS A 309 5.85 -9.09 23.82
C CYS A 309 4.80 -9.00 24.94
N TRP A 310 4.04 -10.05 25.13
CA TRP A 310 3.01 -10.17 26.16
C TRP A 310 2.90 -11.62 26.66
N PRO A 311 3.88 -12.10 27.46
CA PRO A 311 4.00 -13.50 27.84
C PRO A 311 2.79 -14.07 28.57
N GLU A 312 2.11 -13.24 29.37
CA GLU A 312 0.94 -13.63 30.16
C GLU A 312 -0.31 -13.81 29.28
N MET A 313 -0.37 -13.17 28.13
CA MET A 313 -1.45 -13.30 27.17
C MET A 313 -1.11 -14.30 26.07
N TRP A 314 0.11 -14.23 25.56
CA TRP A 314 0.61 -15.05 24.48
C TRP A 314 1.92 -15.74 24.87
N PRO A 315 1.89 -16.89 25.57
CA PRO A 315 3.10 -17.69 25.75
C PRO A 315 3.71 -18.07 24.40
N VAL A 316 5.03 -18.13 24.30
CA VAL A 316 5.73 -18.38 23.03
C VAL A 316 5.36 -19.73 22.45
N ASP A 317 5.38 -20.78 23.29
CA ASP A 317 5.16 -22.15 22.88
C ASP A 317 4.31 -22.95 23.91
N ARG A 318 3.94 -24.16 23.51
CA ARG A 318 3.18 -25.08 24.39
C ARG A 318 3.99 -25.61 25.57
N ALA A 319 5.32 -25.59 25.51
CA ALA A 319 6.17 -26.08 26.59
C ALA A 319 6.09 -25.14 27.82
N ILE A 320 6.08 -23.84 27.59
CA ILE A 320 5.92 -22.80 28.64
C ILE A 320 4.55 -22.97 29.32
N LYS A 321 3.48 -23.23 28.58
CA LYS A 321 2.13 -23.47 29.12
C LYS A 321 2.08 -24.65 30.09
N LYS A 322 2.88 -25.68 29.86
CA LYS A 322 2.93 -26.86 30.74
C LYS A 322 3.63 -26.60 32.07
N THR A 323 4.52 -25.60 32.10
CA THR A 323 5.31 -25.26 33.29
C THR A 323 4.66 -24.19 34.14
N ASP A 324 3.79 -23.33 33.57
CA ASP A 324 3.06 -22.30 34.30
C ASP A 324 1.55 -22.56 34.28
N PRO A 325 0.93 -22.96 35.43
CA PRO A 325 -0.50 -23.21 35.48
C PRO A 325 -1.39 -22.03 35.07
N ARG A 326 -0.92 -20.80 35.25
CA ARG A 326 -1.65 -19.57 34.89
C ARG A 326 -1.82 -19.41 33.37
N LEU A 327 -0.95 -20.05 32.61
CA LEU A 327 -0.96 -19.97 31.14
C LEU A 327 -1.67 -21.16 30.48
N LYS A 328 -2.21 -22.09 31.27
CA LYS A 328 -2.81 -23.33 30.76
C LYS A 328 -3.92 -23.08 29.74
N GLU A 329 -4.80 -22.13 30.04
CA GLU A 329 -5.95 -21.76 29.20
C GLU A 329 -5.59 -20.77 28.06
N ARG A 330 -4.38 -20.21 28.06
CA ARG A 330 -3.95 -19.24 27.04
C ARG A 330 -3.54 -19.95 25.74
N ILE A 331 -3.71 -19.27 24.61
CA ILE A 331 -3.26 -19.75 23.31
C ILE A 331 -1.84 -19.24 23.07
N SER A 332 -0.89 -20.14 22.80
CA SER A 332 0.50 -19.74 22.49
C SER A 332 0.65 -19.16 21.08
N LEU A 333 1.73 -18.41 20.86
CA LEU A 333 2.05 -17.89 19.52
C LEU A 333 2.28 -19.03 18.52
N GLU A 334 2.81 -20.18 18.97
CA GLU A 334 2.96 -21.39 18.16
C GLU A 334 1.59 -21.90 17.70
N GLU A 335 0.62 -22.02 18.64
CA GLU A 335 -0.75 -22.47 18.33
C GLU A 335 -1.46 -21.49 17.40
N ILE A 336 -1.32 -20.19 17.62
CA ILE A 336 -1.89 -19.17 16.74
C ILE A 336 -1.32 -19.32 15.31
N ARG A 337 0.00 -19.51 15.20
CA ARG A 337 0.65 -19.69 13.91
C ARG A 337 0.15 -20.95 13.17
N GLU A 338 -0.08 -22.04 13.89
CA GLU A 338 -0.66 -23.25 13.31
C GLU A 338 -2.12 -23.04 12.85
N MET A 339 -2.91 -22.29 13.63
CA MET A 339 -4.33 -22.04 13.34
C MET A 339 -4.55 -21.16 12.11
N ILE A 340 -3.74 -20.09 11.96
CA ILE A 340 -3.94 -19.10 10.90
C ILE A 340 -2.95 -19.21 9.74
N GLY A 341 -1.95 -20.08 9.86
CA GLY A 341 -0.88 -20.27 8.90
C GLY A 341 0.26 -19.25 9.05
N SER A 342 1.43 -19.61 8.53
CA SER A 342 2.66 -18.82 8.72
C SER A 342 2.59 -17.43 8.07
N ALA A 343 1.95 -17.30 6.91
CA ALA A 343 1.83 -16.03 6.19
C ALA A 343 0.94 -15.02 6.95
N ASN A 344 -0.24 -15.45 7.38
CA ASN A 344 -1.14 -14.60 8.18
C ASN A 344 -0.51 -14.27 9.55
N PHE A 345 0.21 -15.21 10.16
CA PHE A 345 0.92 -14.96 11.41
C PHE A 345 2.03 -13.90 11.23
N ALA A 346 2.79 -14.00 10.15
CA ALA A 346 3.83 -13.00 9.85
C ALA A 346 3.23 -11.60 9.68
N SER A 347 2.14 -11.46 8.94
CA SER A 347 1.51 -10.16 8.71
C SER A 347 0.79 -9.63 9.96
N GLU A 348 -0.12 -10.39 10.56
CA GLU A 348 -1.02 -9.89 11.60
C GLU A 348 -0.39 -9.84 13.00
N TYR A 349 0.63 -10.69 13.26
CA TYR A 349 1.28 -10.78 14.57
C TYR A 349 2.71 -10.28 14.58
N MET A 350 3.47 -10.51 13.50
CA MET A 350 4.88 -10.12 13.46
C MET A 350 5.12 -8.79 12.76
N ALA A 351 4.06 -8.11 12.31
CA ALA A 351 4.12 -6.87 11.53
C ALA A 351 5.09 -7.00 10.32
N ASP A 352 5.13 -8.18 9.76
CA ASP A 352 5.89 -8.52 8.57
C ASP A 352 4.93 -9.12 7.54
N PRO A 353 4.26 -8.27 6.75
CA PRO A 353 3.44 -8.75 5.63
C PRO A 353 4.34 -9.25 4.50
N GLY A 354 5.42 -9.97 4.86
CA GLY A 354 6.44 -10.49 3.98
C GLY A 354 5.86 -11.19 2.77
N SER A 355 6.67 -11.69 1.89
CA SER A 355 6.39 -12.50 0.72
C SER A 355 5.25 -13.53 0.93
N SER A 356 4.07 -13.08 1.31
CA SER A 356 2.85 -13.86 1.31
C SER A 356 2.36 -13.95 -0.13
N ASP A 357 1.62 -14.98 -0.44
CA ASP A 357 1.01 -15.33 -1.73
C ASP A 357 0.21 -14.18 -2.40
N ASP A 358 0.12 -13.02 -1.76
CA ASP A 358 -0.56 -11.82 -2.26
C ASP A 358 0.31 -10.92 -3.17
N VAL A 359 1.63 -11.12 -3.22
CA VAL A 359 2.53 -10.34 -4.07
C VAL A 359 3.04 -11.24 -5.20
N PHE A 360 2.53 -11.02 -6.39
CA PHE A 360 2.87 -11.84 -7.55
C PHE A 360 4.27 -11.53 -8.08
N PHE A 361 4.67 -10.26 -8.13
CA PHE A 361 6.01 -9.85 -8.49
C PHE A 361 6.87 -9.62 -7.25
N PRO A 362 8.18 -9.93 -7.27
CA PRO A 362 9.08 -9.63 -6.16
C PRO A 362 9.15 -8.12 -5.90
N GLU A 363 9.59 -7.75 -4.70
CA GLU A 363 9.80 -6.35 -4.34
C GLU A 363 10.77 -5.69 -5.31
N LEU A 364 10.42 -4.47 -5.74
CA LEU A 364 11.27 -3.68 -6.63
C LEU A 364 12.47 -3.12 -5.84
N ASP A 365 13.54 -3.87 -5.85
CA ASP A 365 14.81 -3.55 -5.20
C ASP A 365 15.88 -3.07 -6.19
N GLN A 366 17.11 -2.91 -5.72
CA GLN A 366 18.23 -2.46 -6.55
C GLN A 366 18.57 -3.42 -7.69
N SER A 367 18.27 -4.73 -7.57
CA SER A 367 18.49 -5.70 -8.63
C SER A 367 17.62 -5.44 -9.85
N LEU A 368 16.49 -4.78 -9.65
CA LEU A 368 15.52 -4.37 -10.68
C LEU A 368 15.64 -2.88 -11.04
N SER A 369 16.70 -2.21 -10.58
CA SER A 369 16.88 -0.78 -10.76
C SER A 369 17.92 -0.46 -11.82
N TRP A 370 17.69 0.65 -12.51
CA TRP A 370 18.70 1.38 -13.25
C TRP A 370 18.63 2.87 -12.92
N SER A 371 19.75 3.56 -13.00
CA SER A 371 19.85 4.99 -12.72
C SER A 371 20.84 5.69 -13.64
N TYR A 372 20.79 7.01 -13.64
CA TYR A 372 21.79 7.84 -14.32
C TYR A 372 22.74 8.48 -13.30
N SER A 373 24.02 8.57 -13.65
CA SER A 373 25.02 9.26 -12.81
C SER A 373 25.02 10.80 -12.96
N GLN A 374 24.24 11.33 -13.91
CA GLN A 374 23.96 12.77 -14.05
C GLN A 374 22.48 13.05 -14.27
N VAL A 375 22.04 14.19 -13.76
CA VAL A 375 20.66 14.59 -13.49
C VAL A 375 19.77 14.79 -14.72
N ASP A 376 18.50 14.55 -14.53
CA ASP A 376 17.35 14.66 -15.44
C ASP A 376 17.30 15.84 -16.43
N GLU A 377 17.99 16.95 -16.20
CA GLU A 377 18.02 18.10 -17.09
C GLU A 377 18.57 17.78 -18.48
N TYR A 378 19.51 16.83 -18.58
CA TYR A 378 20.10 16.41 -19.87
C TYR A 378 19.20 15.44 -20.63
N LEU A 379 18.36 14.68 -19.97
CA LEU A 379 17.49 13.70 -20.60
C LEU A 379 16.26 14.33 -21.27
N GLY A 380 15.88 15.54 -20.88
CA GLY A 380 14.77 16.27 -21.47
C GLY A 380 14.97 16.56 -22.96
N GLU A 381 16.18 16.90 -23.39
CA GLU A 381 16.46 17.43 -24.73
C GLU A 381 17.31 16.50 -25.61
N ALA A 382 18.23 15.73 -25.06
CA ALA A 382 19.11 14.85 -25.83
C ALA A 382 19.61 13.63 -25.02
N PRO A 383 18.91 12.50 -25.01
CA PRO A 383 19.34 11.28 -24.29
C PRO A 383 20.66 10.68 -24.85
N TYR A 384 21.14 11.18 -25.96
CA TYR A 384 22.41 10.78 -26.59
C TYR A 384 23.59 11.68 -26.21
N ALA A 385 23.45 12.56 -25.22
CA ALA A 385 24.58 13.38 -24.78
C ALA A 385 25.71 12.49 -24.23
N SER A 386 26.89 12.71 -24.73
CA SER A 386 28.05 11.79 -24.64
C SER A 386 28.64 11.54 -23.25
N MET A 387 28.06 12.07 -22.18
CA MET A 387 28.59 11.98 -20.81
C MET A 387 27.62 11.35 -19.80
N THR A 388 26.45 10.94 -20.19
CA THR A 388 25.49 10.30 -19.27
C THR A 388 25.82 8.82 -19.15
N MET A 389 26.12 8.36 -17.93
CA MET A 389 26.34 6.96 -17.63
C MET A 389 25.05 6.31 -17.13
N LEU A 390 24.70 5.20 -17.69
CA LEU A 390 23.63 4.32 -17.21
C LEU A 390 24.24 3.30 -16.25
N ASN A 391 23.66 3.19 -15.05
CA ASN A 391 24.13 2.27 -14.01
C ASN A 391 23.04 1.28 -13.65
N TRP A 392 23.36 0.00 -13.54
CA TRP A 392 22.44 -1.04 -13.08
C TRP A 392 23.16 -2.23 -12.48
N VAL A 393 22.43 -3.08 -11.80
CA VAL A 393 22.94 -4.40 -11.37
C VAL A 393 22.55 -5.40 -12.46
N GLY A 394 23.53 -5.94 -13.16
CA GLY A 394 23.33 -6.93 -14.21
C GLY A 394 23.07 -8.33 -13.68
N VAL A 395 22.83 -9.26 -14.58
CA VAL A 395 22.65 -10.67 -14.25
C VAL A 395 23.82 -11.20 -13.43
N GLY A 396 23.51 -11.88 -12.32
CA GLY A 396 24.53 -12.38 -11.39
C GLY A 396 25.03 -11.36 -10.34
N GLY A 397 24.33 -10.21 -10.20
CA GLY A 397 24.60 -9.23 -9.14
C GLY A 397 25.79 -8.31 -9.39
N LYS A 398 26.33 -8.27 -10.62
CA LYS A 398 27.46 -7.42 -10.97
C LYS A 398 26.99 -6.00 -11.30
N GLU A 399 27.57 -5.01 -10.64
CA GLU A 399 27.36 -3.61 -11.01
C GLU A 399 27.93 -3.32 -12.40
N VAL A 400 27.10 -2.71 -13.24
CA VAL A 400 27.43 -2.32 -14.61
C VAL A 400 27.24 -0.82 -14.73
N SER A 401 28.22 -0.15 -15.35
CA SER A 401 28.14 1.25 -15.71
C SER A 401 28.57 1.41 -17.16
N LYS A 402 27.70 2.01 -17.99
CA LYS A 402 27.92 2.13 -19.42
C LYS A 402 27.46 3.50 -19.93
N PRO A 403 28.21 4.13 -20.87
CA PRO A 403 27.69 5.32 -21.52
C PRO A 403 26.29 5.06 -22.14
N LEU A 404 25.34 5.95 -21.90
CA LEU A 404 23.96 5.78 -22.37
C LEU A 404 23.92 5.62 -23.91
N ALA A 405 24.72 6.40 -24.65
CA ALA A 405 24.79 6.28 -26.10
C ALA A 405 25.19 4.88 -26.55
N ALA A 406 26.27 4.32 -25.97
CA ALA A 406 26.71 2.97 -26.27
C ALA A 406 25.70 1.89 -25.86
N PHE A 407 25.01 2.09 -24.72
CA PHE A 407 23.93 1.20 -24.30
C PHE A 407 22.78 1.18 -25.30
N LEU A 408 22.38 2.36 -25.81
CA LEU A 408 21.27 2.47 -26.77
C LEU A 408 21.65 1.90 -28.15
N GLU A 409 22.92 2.06 -28.58
CA GLU A 409 23.41 1.50 -29.85
C GLU A 409 23.45 -0.03 -29.83
N GLU A 410 23.82 -0.64 -28.70
CA GLU A 410 23.91 -2.09 -28.56
C GLU A 410 22.58 -2.74 -28.22
N SER A 411 21.59 -1.94 -27.78
CA SER A 411 20.29 -2.43 -27.35
C SER A 411 19.24 -2.33 -28.46
N TRP A 412 18.29 -3.22 -28.42
CA TRP A 412 17.13 -3.15 -29.30
C TRP A 412 16.03 -2.28 -28.68
N LEU A 413 15.84 -1.10 -29.24
CA LEU A 413 14.81 -0.15 -28.79
C LEU A 413 13.49 -0.37 -29.52
N PHE A 414 12.40 -0.29 -28.80
CA PHE A 414 11.03 -0.33 -29.34
C PHE A 414 10.07 0.41 -28.41
N MET A 415 8.94 0.81 -28.97
CA MET A 415 7.84 1.41 -28.23
C MET A 415 6.59 0.56 -28.39
N THR A 416 5.91 0.26 -27.29
CA THR A 416 4.59 -0.36 -27.28
C THR A 416 3.51 0.66 -26.98
N ILE A 417 2.32 0.47 -27.52
CA ILE A 417 1.17 1.34 -27.27
C ILE A 417 -0.04 0.47 -26.99
N ASP A 418 -0.63 0.67 -25.81
CA ASP A 418 -1.97 0.18 -25.48
C ASP A 418 -3.01 1.25 -25.81
N THR A 419 -4.01 0.85 -26.56
CA THR A 419 -5.09 1.70 -27.03
C THR A 419 -6.43 1.27 -26.46
N SER A 420 -6.48 0.92 -25.18
CA SER A 420 -7.73 0.47 -24.56
C SER A 420 -8.92 1.33 -25.02
N TRP A 421 -9.85 0.70 -25.74
CA TRP A 421 -10.99 1.36 -26.32
C TRP A 421 -12.27 0.81 -25.68
N THR A 422 -12.78 1.49 -24.68
CA THR A 422 -14.16 1.27 -24.23
C THR A 422 -15.03 2.45 -24.64
N ALA A 423 -16.25 2.17 -25.05
CA ALA A 423 -17.17 3.15 -25.67
C ALA A 423 -17.75 4.18 -24.69
N THR A 424 -17.26 4.26 -23.47
CA THR A 424 -17.77 5.18 -22.45
C THR A 424 -16.79 6.31 -22.18
N ARG A 425 -17.26 7.54 -22.21
CA ARG A 425 -16.48 8.79 -22.13
C ARG A 425 -15.58 8.96 -20.88
N ASP A 426 -15.66 8.08 -19.90
CA ASP A 426 -14.99 8.25 -18.59
C ASP A 426 -13.85 7.25 -18.32
N SER A 427 -13.49 6.34 -19.23
CA SER A 427 -12.65 5.19 -18.88
C SER A 427 -11.38 4.94 -19.69
N ASP A 428 -11.16 5.58 -20.84
CA ASP A 428 -10.07 5.15 -21.73
C ASP A 428 -8.73 5.78 -21.37
N PHE A 429 -7.92 5.00 -20.65
CA PHE A 429 -6.52 5.32 -20.40
C PHE A 429 -5.68 4.77 -21.56
N LYS A 430 -4.86 5.63 -22.18
CA LYS A 430 -3.97 5.27 -23.27
C LYS A 430 -2.55 5.35 -22.78
N VAL A 431 -1.75 4.34 -23.05
CA VAL A 431 -0.38 4.26 -22.54
C VAL A 431 0.60 3.96 -23.66
N CYS A 432 1.74 4.62 -23.65
CA CYS A 432 2.87 4.26 -24.48
C CYS A 432 4.14 4.13 -23.65
N THR A 433 4.94 3.09 -23.95
CA THR A 433 6.13 2.72 -23.17
C THR A 433 7.32 2.50 -24.11
N VAL A 434 8.44 3.16 -23.82
CA VAL A 434 9.71 2.95 -24.52
C VAL A 434 10.53 1.95 -23.74
N MET A 435 11.02 0.92 -24.42
CA MET A 435 11.82 -0.14 -23.83
C MET A 435 13.06 -0.42 -24.67
N ALA A 436 14.10 -0.90 -23.99
CA ALA A 436 15.33 -1.41 -24.61
C ALA A 436 15.60 -2.83 -24.13
N ALA A 437 15.92 -3.72 -25.03
CA ALA A 437 16.37 -5.07 -24.72
C ALA A 437 17.88 -5.21 -25.05
N THR A 438 18.68 -5.61 -24.07
CA THR A 438 20.10 -5.85 -24.28
C THR A 438 20.36 -7.19 -24.97
N PRO A 439 21.57 -7.43 -25.51
CA PRO A 439 21.96 -8.74 -26.04
C PRO A 439 21.80 -9.87 -25.00
N GLU A 440 21.99 -9.58 -23.73
CA GLU A 440 21.84 -10.53 -22.61
C GLU A 440 20.36 -10.74 -22.20
N ASN A 441 19.42 -10.22 -22.99
CA ASN A 441 17.99 -10.33 -22.77
C ASN A 441 17.48 -9.61 -21.51
N GLU A 442 18.22 -8.62 -20.98
CA GLU A 442 17.71 -7.71 -19.97
C GLU A 442 16.80 -6.66 -20.62
N LEU A 443 15.62 -6.44 -20.04
CA LEU A 443 14.61 -5.50 -20.53
C LEU A 443 14.62 -4.24 -19.67
N PHE A 444 14.95 -3.11 -20.26
CA PHE A 444 14.91 -1.80 -19.60
C PHE A 444 13.63 -1.05 -20.00
N VAL A 445 12.85 -0.62 -19.02
CA VAL A 445 11.76 0.33 -19.23
C VAL A 445 12.38 1.72 -19.12
N LEU A 446 12.50 2.43 -20.25
CA LEU A 446 13.25 3.69 -20.36
C LEU A 446 12.35 4.91 -20.15
N ASP A 447 11.15 4.88 -20.70
CA ASP A 447 10.19 5.99 -20.57
C ASP A 447 8.76 5.48 -20.69
N ILE A 448 7.84 6.19 -20.03
CA ILE A 448 6.42 5.84 -20.03
C ILE A 448 5.57 7.11 -19.99
N TRP A 449 4.50 7.10 -20.76
CA TRP A 449 3.46 8.11 -20.68
C TRP A 449 2.09 7.43 -20.69
N GLY A 450 1.17 7.90 -19.85
CA GLY A 450 -0.19 7.41 -19.77
C GLY A 450 -1.18 8.51 -19.42
N GLY A 451 -2.36 8.48 -20.04
CA GLY A 451 -3.38 9.49 -19.76
C GLY A 451 -4.71 9.23 -20.46
N GLN A 452 -5.75 9.85 -19.90
CA GLN A 452 -7.04 9.98 -20.59
C GLN A 452 -6.93 11.12 -21.60
N CYS A 453 -6.95 10.82 -22.89
CA CYS A 453 -6.76 11.82 -23.94
C CYS A 453 -7.45 11.43 -25.25
N ASP A 454 -7.60 12.40 -26.13
CA ASP A 454 -7.97 12.13 -27.50
C ASP A 454 -6.81 11.47 -28.29
N GLU A 455 -7.11 10.94 -29.46
CA GLU A 455 -6.12 10.26 -30.30
C GLU A 455 -5.02 11.20 -30.80
N ASN A 456 -5.34 12.46 -31.08
CA ASN A 456 -4.34 13.45 -31.50
C ASN A 456 -3.32 13.76 -30.43
N THR A 457 -3.75 13.82 -29.20
CA THR A 457 -2.85 14.02 -28.04
C THR A 457 -1.94 12.80 -27.84
N LEU A 458 -2.49 11.58 -27.93
CA LEU A 458 -1.70 10.35 -27.91
C LEU A 458 -0.63 10.35 -29.02
N ILE A 459 -1.02 10.63 -30.26
CA ILE A 459 -0.11 10.65 -31.41
C ILE A 459 1.04 11.66 -31.17
N LYS A 460 0.74 12.84 -30.64
CA LYS A 460 1.77 13.85 -30.30
C LYS A 460 2.76 13.33 -29.27
N GLU A 461 2.28 12.73 -28.19
CA GLU A 461 3.16 12.20 -27.14
C GLU A 461 3.96 10.98 -27.62
N VAL A 462 3.37 10.10 -28.43
CA VAL A 462 4.06 8.98 -29.07
C VAL A 462 5.24 9.48 -29.91
N PHE A 463 5.03 10.46 -30.80
CA PHE A 463 6.12 10.98 -31.64
C PHE A 463 7.15 11.77 -30.83
N LYS A 464 6.74 12.47 -29.78
CA LYS A 464 7.64 13.17 -28.87
C LYS A 464 8.59 12.17 -28.17
N MET A 465 8.05 11.10 -27.59
CA MET A 465 8.85 10.07 -26.95
C MET A 465 9.69 9.29 -27.95
N ALA A 466 9.12 8.94 -29.10
CA ALA A 466 9.85 8.22 -30.14
C ALA A 466 11.04 9.04 -30.66
N SER A 467 10.89 10.34 -30.88
CA SER A 467 11.97 11.26 -31.27
C SER A 467 13.02 11.41 -30.18
N LYS A 468 12.60 11.59 -28.92
CA LYS A 468 13.49 11.70 -27.76
C LYS A 468 14.45 10.51 -27.65
N TRP A 469 13.93 9.31 -27.82
CA TRP A 469 14.69 8.07 -27.67
C TRP A 469 15.19 7.48 -29.02
N ARG A 470 14.90 8.13 -30.14
CA ARG A 470 15.17 7.64 -31.51
C ARG A 470 14.76 6.18 -31.70
N VAL A 471 13.54 5.85 -31.25
CA VAL A 471 13.02 4.48 -31.25
C VAL A 471 12.82 3.98 -32.70
N PRO A 472 13.51 2.91 -33.17
CA PRO A 472 13.42 2.47 -34.55
C PRO A 472 12.05 1.90 -34.92
N SER A 473 11.25 1.42 -33.94
CA SER A 473 9.92 0.87 -34.22
C SER A 473 8.89 1.24 -33.16
N ILE A 474 7.76 1.74 -33.62
CA ILE A 474 6.55 1.97 -32.82
C ILE A 474 5.59 0.80 -33.07
N ARG A 475 5.12 0.15 -32.00
CA ARG A 475 4.33 -1.08 -32.06
C ARG A 475 3.00 -0.93 -31.34
N PRO A 476 1.98 -0.34 -32.00
CA PRO A 476 0.64 -0.28 -31.45
C PRO A 476 0.02 -1.69 -31.43
N GLU A 477 -0.65 -2.01 -30.31
CA GLU A 477 -1.50 -3.21 -30.25
C GLU A 477 -2.64 -3.07 -31.26
N VAL A 478 -2.80 -4.08 -32.10
CA VAL A 478 -3.86 -4.10 -33.13
C VAL A 478 -4.91 -5.12 -32.73
N VAL A 479 -6.02 -4.62 -32.19
CA VAL A 479 -7.28 -5.34 -32.05
C VAL A 479 -8.31 -4.71 -32.98
N LYS A 480 -9.43 -5.40 -33.27
CA LYS A 480 -10.42 -4.92 -34.27
C LYS A 480 -10.78 -3.42 -34.16
N GLN A 481 -10.67 -2.84 -33.00
CA GLN A 481 -11.07 -1.47 -32.69
C GLN A 481 -9.90 -0.46 -32.78
N SER A 482 -8.65 -0.88 -32.61
CA SER A 482 -7.46 -0.01 -32.62
C SER A 482 -6.72 0.06 -33.95
N ILE A 483 -7.21 -0.64 -34.96
CA ILE A 483 -6.59 -0.66 -36.28
C ILE A 483 -6.50 0.74 -36.91
N ALA A 484 -7.42 1.64 -36.57
CA ALA A 484 -7.43 3.02 -37.06
C ALA A 484 -6.19 3.80 -36.57
N LEU A 485 -5.80 3.66 -35.33
CA LEU A 485 -4.59 4.31 -34.77
C LEU A 485 -3.33 3.84 -35.52
N TYR A 486 -3.22 2.53 -35.79
CA TYR A 486 -2.12 1.99 -36.59
C TYR A 486 -2.03 2.68 -37.95
N HIS A 487 -3.16 2.75 -38.69
CA HIS A 487 -3.19 3.39 -39.98
C HIS A 487 -2.88 4.89 -39.91
N ASN A 488 -3.33 5.58 -38.86
CA ASN A 488 -3.05 7.01 -38.69
C ASN A 488 -1.55 7.24 -38.43
N LEU A 489 -0.94 6.46 -37.51
CA LEU A 489 0.49 6.54 -37.23
C LEU A 489 1.34 6.22 -38.49
N ASP A 490 1.02 5.14 -39.18
CA ASP A 490 1.70 4.74 -40.43
C ASP A 490 1.57 5.79 -41.51
N SER A 491 0.38 6.36 -41.68
CA SER A 491 0.12 7.44 -42.67
C SER A 491 0.95 8.69 -42.33
N ILE A 492 1.03 9.10 -41.07
CA ILE A 492 1.84 10.25 -40.65
C ILE A 492 3.32 10.01 -40.95
N VAL A 493 3.83 8.81 -40.66
CA VAL A 493 5.24 8.47 -40.95
C VAL A 493 5.50 8.49 -42.45
N LYS A 494 4.62 7.91 -43.25
CA LYS A 494 4.71 7.93 -44.71
C LYS A 494 4.65 9.35 -45.25
N GLN A 495 3.77 10.19 -44.76
CA GLN A 495 3.67 11.60 -45.18
C GLN A 495 4.97 12.36 -44.85
N ARG A 496 5.50 12.22 -43.63
CA ARG A 496 6.78 12.83 -43.24
C ARG A 496 7.95 12.36 -44.10
N ALA A 497 7.96 11.07 -44.49
CA ALA A 497 8.96 10.54 -45.39
C ALA A 497 8.86 11.13 -46.78
N MET A 498 7.65 11.41 -47.30
CA MET A 498 7.42 12.03 -48.58
C MET A 498 7.79 13.52 -48.61
N ASP A 499 7.54 14.23 -47.55
CA ASP A 499 7.75 15.67 -47.43
C ASP A 499 9.25 16.06 -47.46
N MET A 500 10.17 15.10 -47.34
CA MET A 500 11.63 15.23 -47.46
C MET A 500 12.26 16.45 -46.73
N VAL A 501 11.58 17.04 -45.79
CA VAL A 501 12.05 18.22 -45.08
C VAL A 501 12.77 17.77 -43.82
N ASN A 502 14.12 17.76 -43.87
CA ASN A 502 15.03 17.60 -42.72
C ASN A 502 14.57 16.60 -41.63
N VAL A 503 14.33 15.35 -42.02
CA VAL A 503 13.92 14.33 -41.03
C VAL A 503 15.11 13.47 -40.68
N ASP A 504 15.86 13.87 -39.65
CA ASP A 504 16.98 13.12 -39.13
C ASP A 504 16.56 11.74 -38.56
N TYR A 505 15.26 11.53 -38.37
CA TYR A 505 14.73 10.33 -37.75
C TYR A 505 13.28 10.04 -38.17
N LEU A 506 13.02 8.79 -38.62
CA LEU A 506 11.69 8.26 -38.90
C LEU A 506 11.53 6.85 -38.37
N PRO A 507 10.63 6.62 -37.36
CA PRO A 507 10.37 5.29 -36.87
C PRO A 507 9.54 4.46 -37.88
N LYS A 508 9.68 3.13 -37.84
CA LYS A 508 8.75 2.23 -38.52
C LYS A 508 7.53 2.01 -37.62
N VAL A 509 6.33 2.02 -38.18
CA VAL A 509 5.12 1.60 -37.46
C VAL A 509 4.84 0.15 -37.79
N VAL A 510 4.88 -0.73 -36.81
CA VAL A 510 4.71 -2.18 -37.00
C VAL A 510 3.54 -2.64 -36.11
N PRO A 511 2.47 -3.20 -36.70
CA PRO A 511 1.33 -3.64 -35.93
C PRO A 511 1.74 -4.79 -35.00
N LEU A 512 1.34 -4.70 -33.73
CA LEU A 512 1.60 -5.73 -32.72
C LEU A 512 0.35 -6.58 -32.52
N LYS A 513 0.41 -7.83 -32.94
CA LYS A 513 -0.63 -8.83 -32.64
C LYS A 513 -0.24 -9.57 -31.39
N VAL A 514 -0.94 -9.32 -30.31
CA VAL A 514 -0.63 -9.92 -28.99
C VAL A 514 -1.27 -11.30 -28.85
N GLY A 515 -2.02 -11.77 -29.84
CA GLY A 515 -2.65 -13.08 -29.88
C GLY A 515 -3.91 -13.18 -29.00
N MET A 516 -4.41 -14.41 -28.83
CA MET A 516 -5.57 -14.72 -27.97
C MET A 516 -5.20 -14.90 -26.48
N VAL A 517 -3.98 -14.55 -26.08
CA VAL A 517 -3.55 -14.70 -24.68
C VAL A 517 -4.25 -13.64 -23.84
N ALA A 518 -4.90 -14.07 -22.78
CA ALA A 518 -5.54 -13.16 -21.82
C ALA A 518 -4.53 -12.16 -21.26
N LYS A 519 -4.97 -10.92 -21.00
CA LYS A 519 -4.13 -9.82 -20.54
C LYS A 519 -3.38 -10.19 -19.25
N GLU A 520 -4.09 -10.80 -18.31
CA GLU A 520 -3.54 -11.25 -17.03
C GLU A 520 -2.42 -12.29 -17.21
N ALA A 521 -2.58 -13.20 -18.17
CA ALA A 521 -1.57 -14.22 -18.46
C ALA A 521 -0.31 -13.62 -19.13
N ARG A 522 -0.47 -12.56 -19.94
CA ARG A 522 0.67 -11.82 -20.52
C ARG A 522 1.46 -11.10 -19.45
N ILE A 523 0.77 -10.43 -18.53
CA ILE A 523 1.39 -9.72 -17.42
C ILE A 523 2.08 -10.74 -16.50
N ALA A 524 1.42 -11.86 -16.19
CA ALA A 524 1.99 -12.92 -15.37
C ALA A 524 3.28 -13.52 -15.98
N ALA A 525 3.40 -13.56 -17.29
CA ALA A 525 4.61 -14.04 -17.97
C ALA A 525 5.86 -13.17 -17.70
N LEU A 526 5.70 -11.94 -17.19
CA LEU A 526 6.82 -11.13 -16.73
C LEU A 526 7.48 -11.64 -15.45
N GLN A 527 6.82 -12.53 -14.67
CA GLN A 527 7.30 -13.03 -13.38
C GLN A 527 8.73 -13.56 -13.48
N PHE A 528 9.02 -14.36 -14.49
CA PHE A 528 10.36 -14.89 -14.72
C PHE A 528 11.41 -13.77 -14.85
N ARG A 529 11.08 -12.65 -15.51
CA ARG A 529 12.01 -11.52 -15.66
C ARG A 529 12.24 -10.79 -14.35
N PHE A 530 11.18 -10.63 -13.55
CA PHE A 530 11.29 -10.03 -12.23
C PHE A 530 12.13 -10.90 -11.29
N GLU A 531 11.87 -12.20 -11.21
CA GLU A 531 12.56 -13.14 -10.31
C GLU A 531 14.06 -13.29 -10.64
N ASN A 532 14.41 -13.16 -11.92
CA ASN A 532 15.80 -13.30 -12.38
C ASN A 532 16.52 -11.96 -12.60
N GLY A 533 15.95 -10.84 -12.19
CA GLY A 533 16.53 -9.52 -12.40
C GLY A 533 16.71 -9.13 -13.86
N LEU A 534 15.91 -9.70 -14.77
CA LEU A 534 15.98 -9.46 -16.23
C LEU A 534 15.09 -8.29 -16.68
N ILE A 535 14.48 -7.57 -15.77
CA ILE A 535 13.73 -6.35 -16.05
C ILE A 535 14.23 -5.22 -15.14
N LYS A 536 14.38 -4.02 -15.68
CA LYS A 536 14.99 -2.88 -15.00
C LYS A 536 14.11 -1.65 -15.13
N PHE A 537 13.95 -0.92 -14.00
CA PHE A 537 13.12 0.27 -13.88
C PHE A 537 13.92 1.44 -13.29
N PRO A 538 13.59 2.69 -13.60
CA PRO A 538 14.15 3.87 -12.95
C PRO A 538 13.47 4.10 -11.60
N LEU A 539 13.87 3.39 -10.55
CA LEU A 539 13.20 3.46 -9.25
C LEU A 539 13.24 4.87 -8.64
N GLU A 540 14.21 5.68 -8.99
CA GLU A 540 14.30 7.09 -8.58
C GLU A 540 13.09 7.93 -9.07
N ARG A 541 12.48 7.52 -10.19
CA ARG A 541 11.32 8.18 -10.80
C ARG A 541 9.98 7.69 -10.28
N ARG A 542 9.99 6.88 -9.21
CA ARG A 542 8.77 6.26 -8.66
C ARG A 542 7.67 7.27 -8.32
N MET A 543 8.03 8.50 -7.96
CA MET A 543 7.07 9.55 -7.61
C MET A 543 6.59 10.37 -8.81
N ASP A 544 7.19 10.19 -9.99
CA ASP A 544 6.74 10.85 -11.21
C ASP A 544 5.38 10.30 -11.63
N ARG A 545 4.50 11.17 -12.12
CA ARG A 545 3.09 10.88 -12.37
C ARG A 545 2.84 9.56 -13.12
N HIS A 546 3.50 9.34 -14.25
CA HIS A 546 3.26 8.18 -15.12
C HIS A 546 3.99 6.92 -14.60
N TRP A 547 5.14 7.09 -13.97
CA TRP A 547 5.90 6.02 -13.34
C TRP A 547 5.19 5.49 -12.12
N LYS A 548 4.59 6.38 -11.32
CA LYS A 548 3.81 5.98 -10.15
C LYS A 548 2.70 4.99 -10.52
N ASP A 549 1.95 5.28 -11.59
CA ASP A 549 0.88 4.40 -12.03
C ASP A 549 1.42 3.01 -12.43
N LEU A 550 2.57 2.94 -13.13
CA LEU A 550 3.23 1.66 -13.45
C LEU A 550 3.67 0.91 -12.21
N PHE A 551 4.39 1.57 -11.29
CA PHE A 551 4.88 0.92 -10.07
C PHE A 551 3.75 0.43 -9.19
N ASP A 552 2.69 1.23 -9.06
CA ASP A 552 1.49 0.84 -8.34
C ASP A 552 0.84 -0.42 -8.96
N GLN A 553 0.80 -0.53 -10.28
CA GLN A 553 0.28 -1.70 -10.99
C GLN A 553 1.18 -2.93 -10.83
N VAL A 554 2.51 -2.79 -10.90
CA VAL A 554 3.46 -3.89 -10.66
C VAL A 554 3.31 -4.46 -9.24
N GLU A 555 3.21 -3.59 -8.24
CA GLU A 555 3.11 -4.01 -6.84
C GLU A 555 1.76 -4.64 -6.48
N GLN A 556 0.74 -4.39 -7.28
CA GLN A 556 -0.64 -4.76 -6.99
C GLN A 556 -1.15 -5.94 -7.81
N PHE A 557 -0.44 -6.31 -8.87
CA PHE A 557 -0.89 -7.33 -9.78
C PHE A 557 -1.00 -8.70 -9.11
N ASN A 558 -2.15 -9.33 -9.24
CA ASN A 558 -2.40 -10.69 -8.82
C ASN A 558 -3.24 -11.43 -9.87
N PRO A 559 -2.70 -12.42 -10.59
CA PRO A 559 -3.41 -13.12 -11.66
C PRO A 559 -4.56 -14.00 -11.17
N GLU A 560 -4.64 -14.31 -9.87
CA GLU A 560 -5.72 -15.12 -9.29
C GLU A 560 -7.00 -14.31 -9.05
N VAL A 561 -6.89 -12.99 -9.09
CA VAL A 561 -8.02 -12.09 -8.91
C VAL A 561 -8.54 -11.64 -10.27
N LYS A 562 -9.87 -11.55 -10.42
CA LYS A 562 -10.48 -11.04 -11.66
C LYS A 562 -9.86 -9.68 -12.03
N ASP A 563 -9.58 -9.50 -13.33
CA ASP A 563 -8.91 -8.32 -13.87
C ASP A 563 -7.52 -8.05 -13.23
N GLY A 564 -6.82 -9.11 -12.79
CA GLY A 564 -5.50 -9.02 -12.15
C GLY A 564 -5.50 -8.28 -10.81
N GLY A 565 -6.68 -8.03 -10.20
CA GLY A 565 -6.82 -7.22 -8.98
C GLY A 565 -6.60 -5.73 -9.19
N LEU A 566 -6.48 -5.28 -10.44
CA LEU A 566 -6.20 -3.90 -10.80
C LEU A 566 -7.46 -3.21 -11.32
N ALA A 567 -7.71 -1.97 -10.87
CA ALA A 567 -8.75 -1.13 -11.48
C ALA A 567 -8.36 -0.66 -12.88
N LYS A 568 -7.05 -0.60 -13.14
CA LYS A 568 -6.41 -0.28 -14.43
C LYS A 568 -5.08 -1.00 -14.48
N ASP A 569 -4.79 -1.66 -15.57
CA ASP A 569 -3.59 -2.45 -15.81
C ASP A 569 -2.85 -2.02 -17.10
N ASP A 570 -3.23 -0.88 -17.66
CA ASP A 570 -2.78 -0.44 -18.96
C ASP A 570 -1.26 -0.17 -19.03
N HIS A 571 -0.65 0.32 -17.91
CA HIS A 571 0.79 0.60 -17.88
C HIS A 571 1.62 -0.69 -17.85
N ILE A 572 1.29 -1.63 -16.98
CA ILE A 572 2.01 -2.90 -16.91
C ILE A 572 1.74 -3.77 -18.14
N ASP A 573 0.57 -3.65 -18.77
CA ASP A 573 0.26 -4.38 -19.97
C ASP A 573 1.13 -3.92 -21.16
N THR A 574 1.39 -2.62 -21.30
CA THR A 574 2.34 -2.16 -22.33
C THR A 574 3.74 -2.73 -22.13
N VAL A 575 4.16 -2.95 -20.90
CA VAL A 575 5.42 -3.65 -20.60
C VAL A 575 5.32 -5.13 -20.97
N SER A 576 4.19 -5.79 -20.69
CA SER A 576 3.96 -7.19 -21.00
C SER A 576 4.01 -7.51 -22.48
N MET A 577 3.60 -6.55 -23.34
CA MET A 577 3.68 -6.64 -24.79
C MET A 577 5.09 -6.88 -25.33
N SER A 578 6.12 -6.52 -24.54
CA SER A 578 7.52 -6.83 -24.85
C SER A 578 7.76 -8.33 -25.05
N GLY A 579 7.01 -9.18 -24.35
CA GLY A 579 7.12 -10.62 -24.46
C GLY A 579 6.86 -11.15 -25.88
N ALA A 580 5.84 -10.64 -26.54
CA ALA A 580 5.53 -11.01 -27.93
C ALA A 580 6.63 -10.54 -28.91
N ILE A 581 7.22 -9.37 -28.64
CA ILE A 581 8.28 -8.79 -29.48
C ILE A 581 9.59 -9.56 -29.31
N LEU A 582 9.97 -9.88 -28.07
CA LEU A 582 11.22 -10.57 -27.73
C LEU A 582 11.19 -12.04 -28.17
N LYS A 583 10.03 -12.71 -28.08
CA LYS A 583 9.84 -14.07 -28.58
C LYS A 583 10.19 -14.18 -30.07
N GLY A 584 9.71 -13.24 -30.86
CA GLY A 584 10.02 -13.19 -32.29
C GLY A 584 11.51 -13.01 -32.59
N ARG A 585 12.28 -12.33 -31.71
CA ARG A 585 13.73 -12.19 -31.86
C ARG A 585 14.49 -13.48 -31.51
N ILE A 586 14.10 -14.14 -30.43
CA ILE A 586 14.71 -15.39 -30.01
C ILE A 586 14.51 -16.45 -31.10
N ASN A 587 13.32 -16.53 -31.66
CA ASN A 587 13.05 -17.46 -32.75
C ASN A 587 13.93 -17.16 -33.98
N ARG A 588 14.10 -15.89 -34.37
CA ARG A 588 15.01 -15.53 -35.46
C ARG A 588 16.48 -15.88 -35.16
N GLN A 589 16.97 -15.68 -33.94
CA GLN A 589 18.34 -16.07 -33.58
C GLN A 589 18.55 -17.58 -33.56
N ILE A 590 17.48 -18.36 -33.30
CA ILE A 590 17.51 -19.83 -33.37
C ILE A 590 17.43 -20.28 -34.86
N GLU A 591 16.67 -19.56 -35.66
CA GLU A 591 16.55 -19.79 -37.10
C GLU A 591 17.85 -19.45 -37.90
N ASP A 592 18.66 -18.49 -37.42
CA ASP A 592 20.02 -18.20 -37.93
C ASP A 592 21.03 -19.34 -37.63
N ILE A 593 20.67 -20.32 -36.81
CA ILE A 593 21.45 -21.54 -36.55
C ILE A 593 20.79 -22.70 -37.36
N GLU A 594 21.07 -22.73 -38.65
CA GLU A 594 20.71 -23.81 -39.59
C GLU A 594 19.20 -24.12 -39.66
N ASP A 595 18.45 -23.27 -40.34
CA ASP A 595 17.08 -23.62 -40.74
C ASP A 595 17.17 -24.40 -42.09
N ASP A 596 17.32 -25.71 -42.00
CA ASP A 596 17.35 -26.62 -43.12
C ASP A 596 15.94 -26.88 -43.71
N ARG A 597 14.91 -26.18 -43.19
CA ARG A 597 13.52 -26.33 -43.68
C ARG A 597 13.38 -25.83 -45.10
N THR A 598 12.61 -26.55 -45.86
CA THR A 598 12.26 -26.16 -47.23
C THR A 598 11.26 -24.98 -47.23
N PRO A 599 11.14 -24.21 -48.33
CA PRO A 599 10.12 -23.16 -48.45
C PRO A 599 8.69 -23.62 -48.18
N GLU A 600 8.37 -24.88 -48.52
CA GLU A 600 7.08 -25.50 -48.25
C GLU A 600 6.81 -25.68 -46.78
N GLU A 601 7.81 -26.15 -46.03
CA GLU A 601 7.70 -26.36 -44.57
C GLU A 601 7.51 -25.02 -43.85
N HIS A 602 8.15 -23.94 -44.29
CA HIS A 602 7.95 -22.60 -43.76
C HIS A 602 6.50 -22.11 -43.97
N ILE A 603 5.92 -22.37 -45.10
CA ILE A 603 4.53 -21.97 -45.42
C ILE A 603 3.54 -22.78 -44.58
N ILE A 604 3.76 -24.09 -44.45
CA ILE A 604 2.91 -24.97 -43.64
C ILE A 604 2.88 -24.53 -42.18
N ASP A 605 4.02 -24.06 -41.65
CA ASP A 605 4.13 -23.54 -40.30
C ASP A 605 3.59 -22.10 -40.14
N GLY A 606 3.03 -21.51 -41.16
CA GLY A 606 2.46 -20.15 -41.15
C GLY A 606 3.49 -19.03 -41.25
N ASN A 607 4.72 -19.32 -41.68
CA ASN A 607 5.78 -18.35 -41.89
C ASN A 607 5.87 -18.01 -43.40
N TYR A 608 5.10 -17.03 -43.85
CA TYR A 608 4.89 -16.72 -45.26
C TYR A 608 6.02 -15.91 -45.92
N ASN A 609 6.96 -15.36 -45.16
CA ASN A 609 8.05 -14.52 -45.69
C ASN A 609 9.41 -14.97 -45.19
N ASP A 610 10.44 -14.83 -46.02
CA ASP A 610 11.82 -15.05 -45.64
C ASP A 610 12.37 -13.90 -44.72
N GLU A 611 13.60 -14.04 -44.26
CA GLU A 611 14.32 -13.07 -43.39
C GLU A 611 14.40 -11.64 -43.99
N ASN A 612 14.28 -11.51 -45.32
CA ASN A 612 14.27 -10.24 -46.04
C ASN A 612 12.85 -9.70 -46.28
N GLY A 613 11.83 -10.38 -45.78
CA GLY A 613 10.43 -10.03 -45.99
C GLY A 613 9.91 -10.42 -47.40
N ILE A 614 10.61 -11.29 -48.10
CA ILE A 614 10.19 -11.81 -49.42
C ILE A 614 9.31 -13.05 -49.17
N PRO A 615 8.10 -13.10 -49.71
CA PRO A 615 7.23 -14.26 -49.55
C PRO A 615 7.89 -15.56 -50.02
N TRP A 616 7.88 -16.59 -49.19
CA TRP A 616 8.40 -17.92 -49.54
C TRP A 616 7.74 -18.47 -50.81
N ALA A 617 6.48 -18.17 -51.04
CA ALA A 617 5.77 -18.50 -52.23
C ALA A 617 6.44 -17.96 -53.52
N TYR A 618 7.22 -16.88 -53.45
CA TYR A 618 8.00 -16.34 -54.58
C TYR A 618 9.22 -17.19 -54.92
N ARG A 619 9.77 -17.90 -53.93
CA ARG A 619 10.89 -18.84 -54.14
C ARG A 619 10.37 -20.16 -54.73
N LEU A 620 9.17 -20.59 -54.33
CA LEU A 620 8.48 -21.77 -54.86
C LEU A 620 8.14 -21.59 -56.36
N ASN A 621 7.79 -20.38 -56.78
CA ASN A 621 7.47 -20.09 -58.19
C ASN A 621 8.58 -20.40 -59.19
N LYS A 622 9.78 -20.69 -58.68
CA LYS A 622 10.93 -21.12 -59.51
C LYS A 622 11.11 -22.64 -59.50
N LEU A 623 10.37 -23.42 -58.69
CA LEU A 623 10.66 -24.82 -58.45
C LEU A 623 9.55 -25.80 -58.84
N ASP A 624 8.26 -25.49 -58.72
CA ASP A 624 7.20 -26.42 -59.11
C ASP A 624 5.81 -25.76 -59.34
N PRO A 625 5.25 -25.90 -60.59
CA PRO A 625 3.93 -25.32 -60.93
C PRO A 625 2.71 -26.04 -60.29
N GLU A 626 2.85 -27.28 -59.80
CA GLU A 626 1.71 -28.03 -59.20
C GLU A 626 1.40 -27.57 -57.77
N LEU A 627 2.41 -27.20 -57.01
CA LEU A 627 2.24 -26.71 -55.63
C LEU A 627 1.56 -25.33 -55.55
N LEU A 628 1.72 -24.52 -56.58
CA LEU A 628 1.05 -23.21 -56.72
C LEU A 628 -0.46 -23.32 -56.88
N ASN A 629 -0.95 -24.41 -57.42
CA ASN A 629 -2.39 -24.67 -57.56
C ASN A 629 -3.03 -25.04 -56.22
N GLU A 630 -2.33 -25.82 -55.34
CA GLU A 630 -2.82 -26.15 -54.01
C GLU A 630 -2.87 -24.92 -53.08
N ILE A 631 -1.86 -24.03 -53.16
CA ILE A 631 -1.85 -22.77 -52.40
C ILE A 631 -2.94 -21.81 -52.89
N GLY A 632 -3.21 -21.76 -54.17
CA GLY A 632 -4.29 -20.98 -54.76
C GLY A 632 -5.68 -21.48 -54.37
N GLU A 633 -5.86 -22.79 -54.14
CA GLU A 633 -7.12 -23.33 -53.62
C GLU A 633 -7.37 -23.00 -52.17
N ILE A 634 -6.31 -22.94 -51.33
CA ILE A 634 -6.41 -22.54 -49.89
C ILE A 634 -6.81 -21.06 -49.78
N ASP A 635 -6.25 -20.16 -50.60
CA ASP A 635 -6.65 -18.75 -50.61
C ASP A 635 -8.07 -18.55 -51.14
N ALA A 636 -8.52 -19.37 -52.06
CA ALA A 636 -9.89 -19.33 -52.60
C ALA A 636 -10.94 -19.83 -51.60
N GLU A 637 -10.60 -20.80 -50.75
CA GLU A 637 -11.47 -21.22 -49.63
C GLU A 637 -11.61 -20.13 -48.58
N PHE A 638 -10.53 -19.42 -48.26
CA PHE A 638 -10.55 -18.30 -47.28
C PHE A 638 -11.32 -17.07 -47.79
N ASP A 639 -11.31 -16.78 -49.07
CA ASP A 639 -12.08 -15.69 -49.65
C ASP A 639 -13.56 -16.08 -49.94
N GLY A 640 -13.85 -17.37 -50.08
CA GLY A 640 -15.21 -17.91 -50.20
C GLY A 640 -16.09 -17.74 -48.97
N GLU A 641 -15.51 -17.81 -47.77
CA GLU A 641 -16.24 -17.58 -46.50
C GLU A 641 -16.56 -16.11 -46.23
N ARG A 642 -15.89 -15.15 -46.86
CA ARG A 642 -16.18 -13.71 -46.73
C ARG A 642 -17.34 -13.23 -47.63
N GLY A 643 -17.80 -14.05 -48.58
CA GLY A 643 -18.80 -13.67 -49.60
C GLY A 643 -20.26 -13.95 -49.26
N SER A 644 -20.61 -14.64 -48.18
CA SER A 644 -21.97 -15.18 -47.95
C SER A 644 -22.74 -14.60 -46.75
N SER A 645 -22.47 -13.40 -46.30
CA SER A 645 -23.30 -12.75 -45.28
C SER A 645 -23.75 -11.31 -45.63
N SER A 646 -24.30 -11.13 -46.85
CA SER A 646 -25.09 -9.94 -47.14
C SER A 646 -26.26 -10.27 -48.06
N SER A 647 -27.37 -10.71 -47.46
CA SER A 647 -28.77 -10.42 -47.86
C SER A 647 -29.75 -11.25 -47.03
N ARG A 648 -30.43 -10.61 -46.06
CA ARG A 648 -31.88 -10.59 -45.90
C ARG A 648 -32.30 -10.06 -44.53
N VAL A 649 -33.05 -8.97 -44.66
CA VAL A 649 -34.05 -8.36 -43.75
C VAL A 649 -33.49 -7.65 -42.52
#